data_ac8275dd0564c208ec6c1abf2426466c
#
_entry.id   ac8275dd0564c208ec6c1abf2426466c
#
_cell.length_a   1.000
_cell.length_b   1.000
_cell.length_c   1.000
_cell.angle_alpha   90.00
_cell.angle_beta   90.00
_cell.angle_gamma   90.00
#
_symmetry.space_group_name_H-M   'P 1'
#
loop_
_entity.id
_entity.type
_entity.pdbx_description
1 polymer ?
#
loop_
_entity_poly.entity_id
_entity_poly.type
_entity_poly.pdbx_seq_one_letter_code
_entity_poly.pdbx_strand_id
1 'polypeptide(L)'
;MKRTIKKVAVIGSGIMGSGIACHFANIGVEVLLLDIIPRELTEAETKKGLTLESKAVRNRIVNEHLANSLKSKPSPIYSQKFANRITTGNTTDDMAKIANVDWIIEVVVERLDIKKLVFEQIEKFRKPGTLVTSNTSGIPIHFMSEGRSEDFQQHFCGTHFFNPARYLKLFEIIPGPKTSTEVLDFLNEYGSKFLGKTSVVAKDTPAFIGNRIGIYGIQSLFHLVKEMGLTIEEVDKLTGPVIGRPKSATFRTVDVVGLDTLVHVANGIYENCPTDEQHELFKLPDFITKMMENNWLGSKTGQGFYKKVDRDILTLDLDTLEYRAAKKANFATLELTKTIDKPINRFKVLVKGKDKAGEFYRKSFAGMFAYVSNRIPEISDELYKIDDAMKAGFGWENGPFEIWDAIGVENGIEIMKAEGLAPAAWVNDMIASGSKSFYSVKEGATYFYNIPTKSQTKVPGQDAFIILNNIRESKKVWSNSGAIIQDLGDGILNLEFQSKMNTIGGDVLQAINKAIDLSEKEYQGLVIGNQAANFSVGANIGMIFMMAVEQEYDELNMAIKMFQDTMMRVRYSGIPVVVAPHGMTFGGGCEMSLHADKVVAAAETYMGLVEFGVGVLPGGGGSKEMALRASDLFRKNDVELNVLQEYFLTIAMAKVSTSGYEAFDTGLLQHGKDIIVVNKDRQIAEAKKHALLMAEAGYTQPIRRTDVKVLGKQALGMFLVGTDQMEAGKYISEHDKKIANKLAYVMAGGDLSEATLVSEQYLLDIEREAFLSLCTERKTLERIQYMLTKGKPLRN
;
A
#
# COMPACT_ATOMS: atom_id res chain seq x y z
N MET A 1 17.25 -24.25 -11.39
CA MET A 1 16.05 -25.12 -11.26
C MET A 1 14.87 -24.28 -10.77
N LYS A 2 13.71 -24.33 -11.42
CA LYS A 2 12.53 -23.59 -10.93
C LYS A 2 12.00 -24.22 -9.66
N ARG A 3 12.11 -23.53 -8.51
CA ARG A 3 11.44 -23.95 -7.27
C ARG A 3 9.97 -23.52 -7.31
N THR A 4 9.09 -24.39 -6.83
CA THR A 4 7.67 -24.07 -6.65
C THR A 4 7.36 -24.13 -5.16
N ILE A 5 6.84 -23.05 -4.60
CA ILE A 5 6.44 -22.99 -3.18
C ILE A 5 4.93 -23.22 -3.11
N LYS A 6 4.52 -24.35 -2.55
CA LYS A 6 3.13 -24.71 -2.30
C LYS A 6 2.81 -24.69 -0.82
N LYS A 7 3.81 -25.02 0.02
CA LYS A 7 3.65 -25.12 1.45
C LYS A 7 4.86 -24.53 2.19
N VAL A 8 4.58 -23.73 3.21
CA VAL A 8 5.58 -23.04 4.04
C VAL A 8 5.36 -23.43 5.50
N ALA A 9 6.44 -23.62 6.26
CA ALA A 9 6.37 -23.66 7.71
C ALA A 9 6.91 -22.35 8.29
N VAL A 10 6.18 -21.73 9.21
CA VAL A 10 6.62 -20.57 9.99
C VAL A 10 6.77 -21.01 11.43
N ILE A 11 7.97 -20.88 11.99
CA ILE A 11 8.31 -21.30 13.36
C ILE A 11 8.45 -20.06 14.24
N GLY A 12 7.56 -19.89 15.19
CA GLY A 12 7.31 -18.70 15.97
C GLY A 12 6.07 -17.95 15.49
N SER A 13 5.04 -17.84 16.34
CA SER A 13 3.74 -17.24 15.99
C SER A 13 3.55 -15.82 16.52
N GLY A 14 4.61 -15.19 17.02
CA GLY A 14 4.54 -13.78 17.46
C GLY A 14 4.01 -12.87 16.38
N ILE A 15 4.04 -11.54 16.60
CA ILE A 15 3.50 -10.52 15.67
C ILE A 15 4.01 -10.73 14.24
N MET A 16 5.34 -10.91 14.06
CA MET A 16 5.93 -11.12 12.73
C MET A 16 5.56 -12.49 12.17
N GLY A 17 5.65 -13.58 12.95
CA GLY A 17 5.37 -14.93 12.45
C GLY A 17 3.92 -15.11 12.01
N SER A 18 2.94 -14.63 12.80
CA SER A 18 1.53 -14.64 12.40
C SER A 18 1.28 -13.74 11.18
N GLY A 19 1.93 -12.56 11.10
CA GLY A 19 1.84 -11.67 9.96
C GLY A 19 2.40 -12.27 8.66
N ILE A 20 3.55 -12.94 8.73
CA ILE A 20 4.18 -13.65 7.61
C ILE A 20 3.31 -14.84 7.19
N ALA A 21 2.78 -15.62 8.15
CA ALA A 21 1.87 -16.73 7.87
C ALA A 21 0.62 -16.25 7.11
N CYS A 22 0.00 -15.14 7.55
CA CYS A 22 -1.11 -14.51 6.85
C CYS A 22 -0.71 -14.06 5.43
N HIS A 23 0.48 -13.51 5.27
CA HIS A 23 0.94 -13.02 3.95
C HIS A 23 1.16 -14.16 2.95
N PHE A 24 1.71 -15.31 3.37
CA PHE A 24 1.77 -16.49 2.51
C PHE A 24 0.39 -17.06 2.20
N ALA A 25 -0.52 -17.10 3.18
CA ALA A 25 -1.91 -17.49 2.95
C ALA A 25 -2.62 -16.59 1.94
N ASN A 26 -2.32 -15.29 1.94
CA ASN A 26 -2.84 -14.31 0.97
C ASN A 26 -2.50 -14.66 -0.48
N ILE A 27 -1.33 -15.20 -0.74
CA ILE A 27 -0.85 -15.54 -2.08
C ILE A 27 -1.12 -17.00 -2.48
N GLY A 28 -1.97 -17.71 -1.74
CA GLY A 28 -2.42 -19.04 -2.11
C GLY A 28 -1.57 -20.22 -1.58
N VAL A 29 -0.59 -19.94 -0.70
CA VAL A 29 0.31 -20.94 -0.13
C VAL A 29 -0.29 -21.53 1.14
N GLU A 30 -0.21 -22.85 1.32
CA GLU A 30 -0.52 -23.53 2.58
C GLU A 30 0.54 -23.21 3.63
N VAL A 31 0.13 -22.93 4.85
CA VAL A 31 1.03 -22.55 5.94
C VAL A 31 0.87 -23.48 7.14
N LEU A 32 1.97 -24.01 7.62
CA LEU A 32 2.10 -24.64 8.92
C LEU A 32 2.71 -23.64 9.89
N LEU A 33 1.91 -23.11 10.81
CA LEU A 33 2.37 -22.16 11.83
C LEU A 33 2.61 -22.90 13.14
N LEU A 34 3.86 -22.89 13.63
CA LEU A 34 4.28 -23.59 14.84
C LEU A 34 4.76 -22.63 15.91
N ASP A 35 4.46 -22.94 17.19
CA ASP A 35 5.04 -22.24 18.33
C ASP A 35 5.35 -23.23 19.46
N ILE A 36 5.93 -22.75 20.54
CA ILE A 36 6.20 -23.55 21.73
C ILE A 36 4.89 -23.94 22.45
N ILE A 37 4.93 -25.00 23.23
CA ILE A 37 3.84 -25.36 24.14
C ILE A 37 3.86 -24.46 25.38
N PRO A 38 2.72 -24.11 25.98
CA PRO A 38 2.67 -23.38 27.25
C PRO A 38 3.19 -24.25 28.41
N ARG A 39 3.80 -23.57 29.37
CA ARG A 39 4.38 -24.26 30.56
C ARG A 39 3.38 -24.42 31.69
N GLU A 40 2.31 -23.60 31.70
CA GLU A 40 1.32 -23.54 32.78
C GLU A 40 -0.10 -23.45 32.21
N LEU A 41 -1.07 -23.96 33.00
CA LEU A 41 -2.49 -23.79 32.71
C LEU A 41 -2.96 -22.39 33.12
N THR A 42 -3.89 -21.85 32.37
CA THR A 42 -4.65 -20.69 32.81
C THR A 42 -5.74 -21.11 33.82
N GLU A 43 -6.24 -20.16 34.62
CA GLU A 43 -7.37 -20.43 35.51
C GLU A 43 -8.61 -20.95 34.75
N ALA A 44 -8.86 -20.42 33.55
CA ALA A 44 -9.99 -20.84 32.71
C ALA A 44 -9.85 -22.29 32.23
N GLU A 45 -8.64 -22.72 31.92
CA GLU A 45 -8.33 -24.13 31.52
C GLU A 45 -8.46 -25.07 32.70
N THR A 46 -7.94 -24.69 33.87
CA THR A 46 -8.08 -25.45 35.12
C THR A 46 -9.55 -25.66 35.49
N LYS A 47 -10.36 -24.58 35.41
CA LYS A 47 -11.83 -24.68 35.65
C LYS A 47 -12.56 -25.60 34.68
N LYS A 48 -12.04 -25.78 33.45
CA LYS A 48 -12.59 -26.68 32.43
C LYS A 48 -12.05 -28.10 32.54
N GLY A 49 -11.21 -28.41 33.54
CA GLY A 49 -10.59 -29.72 33.74
C GLY A 49 -9.57 -30.11 32.67
N LEU A 50 -9.01 -29.13 31.94
CA LEU A 50 -7.97 -29.38 30.94
C LEU A 50 -6.63 -29.63 31.63
N THR A 51 -5.74 -30.33 30.94
CA THR A 51 -4.37 -30.65 31.39
C THR A 51 -3.36 -30.09 30.38
N LEU A 52 -2.07 -30.06 30.75
CA LEU A 52 -0.98 -29.66 29.84
C LEU A 52 -0.84 -30.61 28.64
N GLU A 53 -1.41 -31.80 28.68
CA GLU A 53 -1.44 -32.75 27.57
C GLU A 53 -2.65 -32.54 26.65
N SER A 54 -3.61 -31.71 27.04
CA SER A 54 -4.77 -31.38 26.21
C SER A 54 -4.31 -30.63 24.96
N LYS A 55 -4.67 -31.12 23.76
CA LYS A 55 -4.27 -30.48 22.47
C LYS A 55 -4.64 -29.01 22.41
N ALA A 56 -5.78 -28.61 22.96
CA ALA A 56 -6.20 -27.22 23.01
C ALA A 56 -5.23 -26.37 23.84
N VAL A 57 -4.71 -26.86 24.93
CA VAL A 57 -3.71 -26.21 25.78
C VAL A 57 -2.36 -26.19 25.08
N ARG A 58 -1.90 -27.30 24.53
CA ARG A 58 -0.60 -27.38 23.85
C ARG A 58 -0.48 -26.44 22.66
N ASN A 59 -1.58 -26.15 21.98
CA ASN A 59 -1.63 -25.21 20.85
C ASN A 59 -2.20 -23.82 21.23
N ARG A 60 -2.39 -23.50 22.51
CA ARG A 60 -2.96 -22.23 22.95
C ARG A 60 -2.19 -21.03 22.41
N ILE A 61 -0.87 -21.01 22.60
CA ILE A 61 -0.01 -19.88 22.22
C ILE A 61 -0.19 -19.55 20.73
N VAL A 62 -0.01 -20.55 19.86
CA VAL A 62 -0.12 -20.34 18.41
C VAL A 62 -1.53 -19.91 18.00
N ASN A 63 -2.57 -20.50 18.62
CA ASN A 63 -3.95 -20.17 18.29
C ASN A 63 -4.35 -18.77 18.74
N GLU A 64 -3.94 -18.34 19.94
CA GLU A 64 -4.19 -16.98 20.46
C GLU A 64 -3.46 -15.93 19.62
N HIS A 65 -2.19 -16.15 19.28
CA HIS A 65 -1.43 -15.23 18.46
C HIS A 65 -2.03 -15.06 17.05
N LEU A 66 -2.39 -16.17 16.40
CA LEU A 66 -3.04 -16.12 15.09
C LEU A 66 -4.40 -15.41 15.18
N ALA A 67 -5.24 -15.76 16.18
CA ALA A 67 -6.54 -15.13 16.37
C ALA A 67 -6.44 -13.62 16.63
N ASN A 68 -5.47 -13.18 17.41
CA ASN A 68 -5.20 -11.76 17.66
C ASN A 68 -4.71 -11.05 16.39
N SER A 69 -3.83 -11.69 15.62
CA SER A 69 -3.36 -11.17 14.34
C SER A 69 -4.51 -10.98 13.36
N LEU A 70 -5.40 -11.98 13.21
CA LEU A 70 -6.56 -11.89 12.30
C LEU A 70 -7.56 -10.78 12.69
N LYS A 71 -7.63 -10.41 13.97
CA LYS A 71 -8.49 -9.32 14.49
C LYS A 71 -7.80 -7.95 14.43
N SER A 72 -6.50 -7.90 14.17
CA SER A 72 -5.74 -6.65 14.18
C SER A 72 -6.20 -5.67 13.08
N LYS A 73 -5.96 -4.40 13.33
CA LYS A 73 -6.18 -3.33 12.34
C LYS A 73 -4.87 -2.55 12.17
N PRO A 74 -4.37 -2.45 10.94
CA PRO A 74 -4.93 -2.97 9.68
C PRO A 74 -4.84 -4.51 9.61
N SER A 75 -5.77 -5.12 8.85
CA SER A 75 -5.85 -6.59 8.70
C SER A 75 -4.62 -7.17 8.00
N PRO A 76 -3.99 -8.24 8.50
CA PRO A 76 -2.86 -8.89 7.84
C PRO A 76 -3.29 -9.79 6.67
N ILE A 77 -4.60 -10.04 6.51
CA ILE A 77 -5.13 -10.96 5.51
C ILE A 77 -6.01 -10.22 4.50
N TYR A 78 -5.94 -10.62 3.22
CA TYR A 78 -6.73 -9.99 2.14
C TYR A 78 -8.22 -10.37 2.17
N SER A 79 -8.53 -11.61 2.52
CA SER A 79 -9.88 -12.11 2.74
C SER A 79 -9.87 -13.08 3.92
N GLN A 80 -10.86 -13.01 4.80
CA GLN A 80 -10.97 -13.91 5.96
C GLN A 80 -10.98 -15.39 5.57
N LYS A 81 -11.49 -15.72 4.37
CA LYS A 81 -11.48 -17.07 3.81
C LYS A 81 -10.06 -17.67 3.67
N PHE A 82 -9.05 -16.80 3.46
CA PHE A 82 -7.67 -17.25 3.27
C PHE A 82 -7.02 -17.77 4.55
N ALA A 83 -7.56 -17.43 5.72
CA ALA A 83 -7.10 -17.99 7.00
C ALA A 83 -7.20 -19.53 7.05
N ASN A 84 -8.12 -20.13 6.28
CA ASN A 84 -8.26 -21.58 6.17
C ASN A 84 -7.02 -22.28 5.57
N ARG A 85 -6.09 -21.54 4.97
CA ARG A 85 -4.81 -22.08 4.49
C ARG A 85 -3.76 -22.22 5.59
N ILE A 86 -4.05 -21.73 6.80
CA ILE A 86 -3.11 -21.75 7.93
C ILE A 86 -3.51 -22.89 8.87
N THR A 87 -2.63 -23.85 9.01
CA THR A 87 -2.73 -24.92 10.02
C THR A 87 -1.81 -24.60 11.19
N THR A 88 -2.35 -24.63 12.40
CA THR A 88 -1.58 -24.38 13.63
C THR A 88 -1.10 -25.67 14.27
N GLY A 89 0.02 -25.62 14.96
CA GLY A 89 0.60 -26.74 15.73
C GLY A 89 1.67 -26.25 16.69
N ASN A 90 2.38 -27.18 17.30
CA ASN A 90 3.47 -26.83 18.20
C ASN A 90 4.78 -27.55 17.84
N THR A 91 5.90 -26.98 18.30
CA THR A 91 7.24 -27.46 17.96
C THR A 91 7.56 -28.83 18.62
N THR A 92 6.81 -29.23 19.61
CA THR A 92 7.00 -30.53 20.29
C THR A 92 6.31 -31.67 19.53
N ASP A 93 5.04 -31.49 19.17
CA ASP A 93 4.22 -32.55 18.57
C ASP A 93 4.28 -32.54 17.02
N ASP A 94 4.48 -31.39 16.43
CA ASP A 94 4.25 -31.16 14.99
C ASP A 94 5.53 -30.87 14.20
N MET A 95 6.70 -30.77 14.84
CA MET A 95 7.95 -30.40 14.17
C MET A 95 8.30 -31.32 12.99
N ALA A 96 8.03 -32.61 13.10
CA ALA A 96 8.26 -33.57 12.01
C ALA A 96 7.46 -33.25 10.72
N LYS A 97 6.38 -32.49 10.80
CA LYS A 97 5.57 -32.08 9.63
C LYS A 97 6.31 -31.15 8.68
N ILE A 98 7.40 -30.48 9.13
CA ILE A 98 8.22 -29.63 8.26
C ILE A 98 8.93 -30.41 7.14
N ALA A 99 9.03 -31.75 7.26
CA ALA A 99 9.52 -32.59 6.17
C ALA A 99 8.70 -32.47 4.87
N ASN A 100 7.47 -31.93 4.92
CA ASN A 100 6.55 -31.83 3.80
C ASN A 100 6.31 -30.37 3.33
N VAL A 101 7.22 -29.46 3.65
CA VAL A 101 7.14 -28.08 3.20
C VAL A 101 8.29 -27.75 2.24
N ASP A 102 8.09 -26.71 1.43
CA ASP A 102 9.07 -26.26 0.43
C ASP A 102 10.02 -25.20 1.01
N TRP A 103 9.54 -24.45 2.03
CA TRP A 103 10.28 -23.37 2.67
C TRP A 103 9.95 -23.31 4.16
N ILE A 104 10.97 -23.17 5.00
CA ILE A 104 10.87 -23.02 6.45
C ILE A 104 11.40 -21.64 6.84
N ILE A 105 10.58 -20.85 7.54
CA ILE A 105 10.92 -19.50 7.99
C ILE A 105 10.96 -19.48 9.51
N GLU A 106 12.13 -19.23 10.09
CA GLU A 106 12.30 -19.05 11.52
C GLU A 106 11.98 -17.61 11.92
N VAL A 107 11.12 -17.44 12.92
CA VAL A 107 10.64 -16.15 13.44
C VAL A 107 10.52 -16.19 14.96
N VAL A 108 11.44 -16.88 15.63
CA VAL A 108 11.47 -16.95 17.11
C VAL A 108 12.15 -15.72 17.72
N VAL A 109 12.21 -15.63 19.05
CA VAL A 109 12.83 -14.53 19.77
C VAL A 109 14.27 -14.25 19.29
N GLU A 110 14.67 -12.98 19.33
CA GLU A 110 15.96 -12.50 18.81
C GLU A 110 17.13 -12.85 19.79
N ARG A 111 17.37 -14.16 19.90
CA ARG A 111 18.44 -14.76 20.74
C ARG A 111 19.13 -15.86 19.98
N LEU A 112 20.44 -15.74 19.78
CA LEU A 112 21.24 -16.66 18.97
C LEU A 112 21.22 -18.10 19.51
N ASP A 113 21.31 -18.27 20.83
CA ASP A 113 21.26 -19.58 21.50
C ASP A 113 19.95 -20.31 21.19
N ILE A 114 18.81 -19.64 21.27
CA ILE A 114 17.50 -20.20 20.95
C ILE A 114 17.39 -20.52 19.46
N LYS A 115 17.85 -19.62 18.59
CA LYS A 115 17.82 -19.82 17.14
C LYS A 115 18.65 -21.03 16.72
N LYS A 116 19.85 -21.23 17.30
CA LYS A 116 20.71 -22.41 17.07
C LYS A 116 19.98 -23.73 17.42
N LEU A 117 19.27 -23.78 18.54
CA LEU A 117 18.45 -24.95 18.93
C LEU A 117 17.31 -25.23 17.95
N VAL A 118 16.64 -24.17 17.49
CA VAL A 118 15.56 -24.30 16.49
C VAL A 118 16.12 -24.81 15.15
N PHE A 119 17.25 -24.29 14.69
CA PHE A 119 17.89 -24.75 13.44
C PHE A 119 18.38 -26.19 13.54
N GLU A 120 18.82 -26.64 14.71
CA GLU A 120 19.16 -28.05 14.95
C GLU A 120 17.93 -28.96 14.75
N GLN A 121 16.77 -28.56 15.28
CA GLN A 121 15.52 -29.30 15.08
C GLN A 121 15.05 -29.23 13.61
N ILE A 122 15.19 -28.08 12.96
CA ILE A 122 14.86 -27.94 11.53
C ILE A 122 15.72 -28.90 10.71
N GLU A 123 17.04 -28.94 10.94
CA GLU A 123 17.96 -29.81 10.21
C GLU A 123 17.64 -31.28 10.38
N LYS A 124 17.21 -31.69 11.57
CA LYS A 124 16.82 -33.08 11.88
C LYS A 124 15.60 -33.56 11.07
N PHE A 125 14.64 -32.68 10.79
CA PHE A 125 13.36 -33.08 10.21
C PHE A 125 13.16 -32.61 8.76
N ARG A 126 13.87 -31.58 8.28
CA ARG A 126 13.72 -31.08 6.90
C ARG A 126 14.25 -32.12 5.89
N LYS A 127 13.75 -32.02 4.66
CA LYS A 127 14.36 -32.76 3.54
C LYS A 127 15.56 -31.98 2.99
N PRO A 128 16.58 -32.65 2.46
CA PRO A 128 17.65 -31.98 1.71
C PRO A 128 17.08 -31.09 0.61
N GLY A 129 17.70 -29.92 0.39
CA GLY A 129 17.25 -28.95 -0.60
C GLY A 129 16.06 -28.07 -0.19
N THR A 130 15.41 -28.31 0.97
CA THR A 130 14.37 -27.42 1.52
C THR A 130 14.98 -26.07 1.85
N LEU A 131 14.35 -24.98 1.38
CA LEU A 131 14.77 -23.61 1.70
C LEU A 131 14.52 -23.35 3.19
N VAL A 132 15.52 -22.81 3.88
CA VAL A 132 15.45 -22.39 5.28
C VAL A 132 15.88 -20.93 5.38
N THR A 133 15.08 -20.11 6.07
CA THR A 133 15.44 -18.70 6.27
C THR A 133 15.14 -18.25 7.69
N SER A 134 15.86 -17.22 8.15
CA SER A 134 15.59 -16.51 9.40
C SER A 134 15.05 -15.13 9.15
N ASN A 135 14.02 -14.73 9.91
CA ASN A 135 13.50 -13.36 9.91
C ASN A 135 14.20 -12.49 10.98
N THR A 136 15.46 -12.79 11.30
CA THR A 136 16.26 -11.98 12.22
C THR A 136 16.34 -10.54 11.72
N SER A 137 16.38 -9.57 12.64
CA SER A 137 16.53 -8.14 12.33
C SER A 137 17.94 -7.60 12.51
N GLY A 138 18.87 -8.41 13.07
CA GLY A 138 20.21 -7.91 13.33
C GLY A 138 21.26 -8.96 13.73
N ILE A 139 20.86 -10.20 14.07
CA ILE A 139 21.84 -11.26 14.37
C ILE A 139 22.49 -11.70 13.06
N PRO A 140 23.85 -11.70 12.98
CA PRO A 140 24.55 -12.15 11.77
C PRO A 140 24.18 -13.56 11.33
N ILE A 141 23.93 -13.72 10.04
CA ILE A 141 23.46 -14.97 9.43
C ILE A 141 24.51 -16.10 9.55
N HIS A 142 25.79 -15.74 9.41
CA HIS A 142 26.87 -16.72 9.51
C HIS A 142 26.92 -17.43 10.88
N PHE A 143 26.60 -16.76 11.99
CA PHE A 143 26.54 -17.40 13.32
C PHE A 143 25.44 -18.44 13.46
N MET A 144 24.34 -18.27 12.72
CA MET A 144 23.20 -19.19 12.75
C MET A 144 23.44 -20.45 11.91
N SER A 145 24.24 -20.32 10.85
CA SER A 145 24.57 -21.42 9.94
C SER A 145 25.83 -22.20 10.32
N GLU A 146 26.60 -21.70 11.27
CA GLU A 146 27.82 -22.33 11.74
C GLU A 146 27.55 -23.75 12.28
N GLY A 147 28.37 -24.73 11.86
CA GLY A 147 28.27 -26.13 12.29
C GLY A 147 27.09 -26.91 11.67
N ARG A 148 26.29 -26.32 10.80
CA ARG A 148 25.23 -27.00 10.05
C ARG A 148 25.82 -27.75 8.85
N SER A 149 25.06 -28.70 8.29
CA SER A 149 25.48 -29.44 7.09
C SER A 149 25.65 -28.50 5.88
N GLU A 150 26.44 -28.94 4.92
CA GLU A 150 26.68 -28.15 3.70
C GLU A 150 25.39 -27.88 2.94
N ASP A 151 24.51 -28.87 2.80
CA ASP A 151 23.19 -28.69 2.18
C ASP A 151 22.35 -27.64 2.93
N PHE A 152 22.40 -27.63 4.27
CA PHE A 152 21.70 -26.58 5.04
C PHE A 152 22.27 -25.21 4.71
N GLN A 153 23.61 -25.04 4.76
CA GLN A 153 24.26 -23.74 4.53
C GLN A 153 24.02 -23.21 3.10
N GLN A 154 23.98 -24.10 2.10
CA GLN A 154 23.69 -23.73 0.71
C GLN A 154 22.24 -23.25 0.50
N HIS A 155 21.30 -23.72 1.35
CA HIS A 155 19.89 -23.39 1.26
C HIS A 155 19.41 -22.44 2.38
N PHE A 156 20.35 -21.82 3.12
CA PHE A 156 20.06 -20.95 4.24
C PHE A 156 20.48 -19.48 3.96
N CYS A 157 19.59 -18.53 4.32
CA CYS A 157 19.88 -17.11 4.34
C CYS A 157 18.93 -16.37 5.30
N GLY A 158 19.17 -15.09 5.52
CA GLY A 158 18.21 -14.18 6.12
C GLY A 158 17.12 -13.76 5.13
N THR A 159 15.88 -13.66 5.60
CA THR A 159 14.78 -13.03 4.86
C THR A 159 14.01 -12.12 5.80
N HIS A 160 14.43 -10.87 5.85
CA HIS A 160 13.91 -9.90 6.79
C HIS A 160 12.68 -9.19 6.21
N PHE A 161 11.51 -9.50 6.77
CA PHE A 161 10.24 -8.81 6.52
C PHE A 161 10.07 -7.64 7.48
N PHE A 162 9.45 -6.57 7.02
CA PHE A 162 9.10 -5.43 7.86
C PHE A 162 7.65 -5.51 8.33
N ASN A 163 7.41 -5.03 9.56
CA ASN A 163 6.08 -5.04 10.18
C ASN A 163 5.27 -3.79 9.76
N PRO A 164 4.02 -3.94 9.28
CA PRO A 164 3.27 -5.19 9.03
C PRO A 164 3.66 -5.87 7.70
N ALA A 165 3.85 -7.20 7.74
CA ALA A 165 4.34 -7.97 6.58
C ALA A 165 3.49 -7.82 5.31
N ARG A 166 2.18 -7.58 5.41
CA ARG A 166 1.30 -7.29 4.27
C ARG A 166 1.62 -5.95 3.61
N TYR A 167 1.84 -4.90 4.39
CA TYR A 167 1.82 -3.50 3.90
C TYR A 167 3.20 -2.95 3.57
N LEU A 168 4.22 -3.25 4.39
CA LEU A 168 5.58 -2.79 4.10
C LEU A 168 6.22 -3.68 3.05
N LYS A 169 6.74 -3.02 2.00
CA LYS A 169 7.22 -3.72 0.80
C LYS A 169 8.63 -4.25 0.91
N LEU A 170 9.45 -3.78 1.86
CA LEU A 170 10.84 -4.20 1.96
C LEU A 170 10.96 -5.67 2.31
N PHE A 171 11.80 -6.38 1.55
CA PHE A 171 12.18 -7.75 1.76
C PHE A 171 13.70 -7.84 1.59
N GLU A 172 14.43 -7.76 2.70
CA GLU A 172 15.87 -7.90 2.67
C GLU A 172 16.25 -9.37 2.61
N ILE A 173 17.14 -9.71 1.70
CA ILE A 173 17.72 -11.05 1.53
C ILE A 173 19.18 -10.95 1.95
N ILE A 174 19.55 -11.67 3.00
CA ILE A 174 20.90 -11.60 3.58
C ILE A 174 21.59 -12.96 3.38
N PRO A 175 22.51 -13.07 2.42
CA PRO A 175 23.23 -14.32 2.19
C PRO A 175 24.13 -14.67 3.36
N GLY A 176 24.19 -15.93 3.75
CA GLY A 176 25.27 -16.49 4.56
C GLY A 176 26.49 -16.84 3.68
N PRO A 177 27.61 -17.25 4.29
CA PRO A 177 28.86 -17.50 3.59
C PRO A 177 28.81 -18.55 2.47
N LYS A 178 27.87 -19.49 2.54
CA LYS A 178 27.71 -20.57 1.56
C LYS A 178 26.35 -20.59 0.88
N THR A 179 25.52 -19.58 1.07
CA THR A 179 24.21 -19.48 0.39
C THR A 179 24.41 -19.53 -1.12
N SER A 180 23.71 -20.44 -1.79
CA SER A 180 23.85 -20.60 -3.23
C SER A 180 23.22 -19.41 -3.99
N THR A 181 23.83 -19.01 -5.08
CA THR A 181 23.32 -17.94 -5.97
C THR A 181 21.90 -18.29 -6.48
N GLU A 182 21.62 -19.57 -6.76
CA GLU A 182 20.31 -20.03 -7.18
C GLU A 182 19.22 -19.71 -6.14
N VAL A 183 19.53 -19.83 -4.85
CA VAL A 183 18.60 -19.47 -3.75
C VAL A 183 18.35 -17.95 -3.72
N LEU A 184 19.40 -17.16 -3.90
CA LEU A 184 19.27 -15.69 -3.89
C LEU A 184 18.46 -15.20 -5.09
N ASP A 185 18.73 -15.72 -6.28
CA ASP A 185 18.00 -15.38 -7.50
C ASP A 185 16.51 -15.77 -7.39
N PHE A 186 16.26 -16.98 -6.86
CA PHE A 186 14.90 -17.45 -6.60
C PHE A 186 14.15 -16.53 -5.63
N LEU A 187 14.75 -16.19 -4.49
CA LEU A 187 14.13 -15.34 -3.47
C LEU A 187 13.88 -13.92 -3.99
N ASN A 188 14.80 -13.38 -4.77
CA ASN A 188 14.65 -12.07 -5.40
C ASN A 188 13.45 -12.05 -6.37
N GLU A 189 13.35 -13.04 -7.27
CA GLU A 189 12.22 -13.17 -8.17
C GLU A 189 10.91 -13.45 -7.42
N TYR A 190 10.92 -14.39 -6.46
CA TYR A 190 9.74 -14.78 -5.69
C TYR A 190 9.20 -13.62 -4.85
N GLY A 191 10.10 -12.88 -4.18
CA GLY A 191 9.76 -11.68 -3.42
C GLY A 191 9.06 -10.63 -4.27
N SER A 192 9.63 -10.32 -5.42
CA SER A 192 9.05 -9.35 -6.35
C SER A 192 7.74 -9.80 -6.97
N LYS A 193 7.67 -11.04 -7.46
CA LYS A 193 6.53 -11.52 -8.27
C LYS A 193 5.36 -11.98 -7.41
N PHE A 194 5.60 -12.79 -6.38
CA PHE A 194 4.54 -13.45 -5.61
C PHE A 194 4.27 -12.78 -4.27
N LEU A 195 5.32 -12.34 -3.53
CA LEU A 195 5.14 -11.65 -2.25
C LEU A 195 4.79 -10.16 -2.41
N GLY A 196 4.90 -9.60 -3.63
CA GLY A 196 4.64 -8.18 -3.88
C GLY A 196 5.64 -7.24 -3.19
N LYS A 197 6.86 -7.72 -2.99
CA LYS A 197 7.90 -7.01 -2.27
C LYS A 197 8.93 -6.35 -3.19
N THR A 198 9.60 -5.35 -2.65
CA THR A 198 10.87 -4.85 -3.17
C THR A 198 11.98 -5.67 -2.52
N SER A 199 12.54 -6.60 -3.28
CA SER A 199 13.60 -7.47 -2.81
C SER A 199 14.95 -6.74 -2.87
N VAL A 200 15.66 -6.69 -1.76
CA VAL A 200 16.96 -6.03 -1.63
C VAL A 200 17.97 -7.02 -1.05
N VAL A 201 19.01 -7.34 -1.80
CA VAL A 201 20.10 -8.17 -1.28
C VAL A 201 21.03 -7.28 -0.46
N ALA A 202 21.10 -7.53 0.85
CA ALA A 202 21.93 -6.82 1.82
C ALA A 202 23.12 -7.69 2.21
N LYS A 203 24.19 -7.07 2.70
CA LYS A 203 25.31 -7.79 3.29
C LYS A 203 24.98 -8.23 4.72
N ASP A 204 25.65 -9.29 5.20
CA ASP A 204 25.52 -9.83 6.55
C ASP A 204 26.23 -8.93 7.57
N THR A 205 25.65 -7.75 7.78
CA THR A 205 26.16 -6.69 8.68
C THR A 205 25.08 -6.33 9.71
N PRO A 206 25.43 -5.80 10.88
CA PRO A 206 24.46 -5.42 11.91
C PRO A 206 23.38 -4.47 11.38
N ALA A 207 22.12 -4.81 11.62
CA ALA A 207 20.93 -4.07 11.20
C ALA A 207 20.72 -3.94 9.67
N PHE A 208 21.50 -4.65 8.85
CA PHE A 208 21.43 -4.73 7.37
C PHE A 208 21.41 -3.35 6.68
N ILE A 209 20.44 -3.08 5.78
CA ILE A 209 20.32 -1.77 5.12
C ILE A 209 19.22 -0.94 5.77
N GLY A 210 17.99 -1.46 5.80
CA GLY A 210 16.81 -0.69 6.20
C GLY A 210 16.91 -0.16 7.62
N ASN A 211 17.17 -1.04 8.58
CA ASN A 211 17.32 -0.63 9.97
C ASN A 211 18.57 0.23 10.19
N ARG A 212 19.70 -0.08 9.55
CA ARG A 212 20.93 0.71 9.70
C ARG A 212 20.71 2.18 9.33
N ILE A 213 20.18 2.44 8.15
CA ILE A 213 19.93 3.80 7.65
C ILE A 213 18.71 4.44 8.33
N GLY A 214 17.65 3.67 8.56
CA GLY A 214 16.43 4.19 9.18
C GLY A 214 16.64 4.65 10.63
N ILE A 215 17.34 3.84 11.42
CA ILE A 215 17.67 4.17 12.82
C ILE A 215 18.66 5.34 12.88
N TYR A 216 19.69 5.36 11.99
CA TYR A 216 20.55 6.54 11.85
C TYR A 216 19.72 7.81 11.63
N GLY A 217 18.79 7.78 10.67
CA GLY A 217 17.93 8.91 10.36
C GLY A 217 17.09 9.40 11.55
N ILE A 218 16.58 8.48 12.39
CA ILE A 218 15.81 8.84 13.59
C ILE A 218 16.73 9.36 14.71
N GLN A 219 17.82 8.66 14.99
CA GLN A 219 18.77 9.06 16.03
C GLN A 219 19.40 10.42 15.75
N SER A 220 19.79 10.70 14.50
CA SER A 220 20.29 12.02 14.11
C SER A 220 19.28 13.14 14.40
N LEU A 221 17.98 12.88 14.21
CA LEU A 221 16.94 13.85 14.53
C LEU A 221 16.70 14.01 16.05
N PHE A 222 16.93 12.98 16.85
CA PHE A 222 16.87 13.08 18.31
C PHE A 222 17.98 13.99 18.86
N HIS A 223 19.16 13.99 18.26
CA HIS A 223 20.23 14.92 18.61
C HIS A 223 19.93 16.32 18.07
N LEU A 224 19.51 16.42 16.81
CA LEU A 224 19.27 17.70 16.14
C LEU A 224 18.12 18.49 16.77
N VAL A 225 17.07 17.84 17.27
CA VAL A 225 15.95 18.50 17.96
C VAL A 225 16.41 19.27 19.18
N LYS A 226 17.36 18.69 19.93
CA LYS A 226 17.97 19.34 21.13
C LYS A 226 18.94 20.44 20.74
N GLU A 227 19.83 20.16 19.77
CA GLU A 227 20.83 21.14 19.28
C GLU A 227 20.16 22.42 18.78
N MET A 228 19.11 22.29 18.01
CA MET A 228 18.41 23.43 17.41
C MET A 228 17.30 24.01 18.29
N GLY A 229 17.01 23.43 19.47
CA GLY A 229 15.92 23.84 20.33
C GLY A 229 14.56 23.80 19.58
N LEU A 230 14.31 22.71 18.85
CA LEU A 230 13.05 22.46 18.16
C LEU A 230 12.08 21.69 19.05
N THR A 231 10.79 21.83 18.79
CA THR A 231 9.77 21.00 19.43
C THR A 231 9.49 19.75 18.61
N ILE A 232 8.88 18.74 19.23
CA ILE A 232 8.44 17.50 18.56
C ILE A 232 7.55 17.82 17.36
N GLU A 233 6.60 18.74 17.53
CA GLU A 233 5.65 19.12 16.46
C GLU A 233 6.36 19.83 15.31
N GLU A 234 7.38 20.60 15.58
CA GLU A 234 8.20 21.25 14.54
C GLU A 234 8.94 20.20 13.72
N VAL A 235 9.61 19.25 14.37
CA VAL A 235 10.31 18.17 13.66
C VAL A 235 9.34 17.29 12.87
N ASP A 236 8.23 16.88 13.45
CA ASP A 236 7.23 16.09 12.71
C ASP A 236 6.63 16.87 11.53
N LYS A 237 6.46 18.20 11.66
CA LYS A 237 6.06 19.05 10.53
C LYS A 237 7.10 19.08 9.41
N LEU A 238 8.39 19.13 9.76
CA LEU A 238 9.49 19.18 8.81
C LEU A 238 9.79 17.82 8.15
N THR A 239 9.54 16.71 8.85
CA THR A 239 9.94 15.36 8.41
C THR A 239 8.79 14.49 7.89
N GLY A 240 7.60 15.06 7.68
CA GLY A 240 6.42 14.36 7.16
C GLY A 240 6.23 14.52 5.66
N PRO A 241 4.96 14.71 5.21
CA PRO A 241 4.61 14.77 3.78
C PRO A 241 5.30 15.85 2.97
N VAL A 242 5.84 16.88 3.61
CA VAL A 242 6.59 17.94 2.93
C VAL A 242 7.82 17.41 2.19
N ILE A 243 8.44 16.38 2.72
CA ILE A 243 9.61 15.69 2.14
C ILE A 243 9.27 14.27 1.64
N GLY A 244 8.00 13.98 1.37
CA GLY A 244 7.58 12.68 0.85
C GLY A 244 7.70 11.53 1.85
N ARG A 245 7.54 11.80 3.13
CA ARG A 245 7.47 10.76 4.17
C ARG A 245 6.04 10.58 4.70
N PRO A 246 5.71 9.46 5.38
CA PRO A 246 4.39 9.23 5.96
C PRO A 246 3.92 10.37 6.86
N LYS A 247 2.60 10.52 7.01
CA LYS A 247 2.00 11.55 7.89
C LYS A 247 2.41 11.41 9.36
N SER A 248 2.81 10.23 9.77
CA SER A 248 3.36 9.98 11.12
C SER A 248 4.73 10.62 11.33
N ALA A 249 5.39 11.08 10.26
CA ALA A 249 6.70 11.75 10.31
C ALA A 249 7.74 10.97 11.13
N THR A 250 8.40 11.58 12.11
CA THR A 250 9.47 10.95 12.91
C THR A 250 8.98 10.49 14.27
N PHE A 251 8.61 11.40 15.15
CA PHE A 251 8.26 11.07 16.55
C PHE A 251 6.97 10.25 16.64
N ARG A 252 5.98 10.58 15.83
CA ARG A 252 4.75 9.78 15.79
C ARG A 252 4.99 8.40 15.22
N THR A 253 5.94 8.22 14.29
CA THR A 253 6.33 6.89 13.78
C THR A 253 6.96 6.06 14.89
N VAL A 254 7.84 6.64 15.71
CA VAL A 254 8.44 5.96 16.86
C VAL A 254 7.36 5.51 17.85
N ASP A 255 6.35 6.34 18.14
CA ASP A 255 5.23 5.96 19.00
C ASP A 255 4.40 4.79 18.43
N VAL A 256 4.28 4.69 17.11
CA VAL A 256 3.54 3.59 16.46
C VAL A 256 4.35 2.29 16.45
N VAL A 257 5.64 2.36 16.18
CA VAL A 257 6.55 1.19 16.14
C VAL A 257 6.83 0.68 17.56
N GLY A 258 6.99 1.59 18.49
CA GLY A 258 7.39 1.35 19.87
C GLY A 258 8.83 1.75 20.14
N LEU A 259 8.99 2.63 21.13
CA LEU A 259 10.29 3.18 21.51
C LEU A 259 11.31 2.10 21.90
N ASP A 260 10.86 1.05 22.61
CA ASP A 260 11.70 -0.09 22.99
C ASP A 260 12.26 -0.85 21.78
N THR A 261 11.50 -0.98 20.70
CA THR A 261 11.96 -1.60 19.45
C THR A 261 13.08 -0.75 18.83
N LEU A 262 12.89 0.56 18.77
CA LEU A 262 13.91 1.49 18.27
C LEU A 262 15.18 1.44 19.13
N VAL A 263 15.02 1.49 20.45
CA VAL A 263 16.13 1.44 21.42
C VAL A 263 16.92 0.14 21.31
N HIS A 264 16.20 -1.00 21.15
CA HIS A 264 16.86 -2.30 20.97
C HIS A 264 17.76 -2.32 19.73
N VAL A 265 17.26 -1.81 18.60
CA VAL A 265 18.06 -1.77 17.35
C VAL A 265 19.20 -0.75 17.44
N ALA A 266 18.96 0.43 18.03
CA ALA A 266 19.98 1.45 18.21
C ALA A 266 21.14 0.95 19.08
N ASN A 267 20.83 0.30 20.21
CA ASN A 267 21.85 -0.31 21.09
C ASN A 267 22.59 -1.43 20.36
N GLY A 268 21.89 -2.27 19.58
CA GLY A 268 22.54 -3.31 18.77
C GLY A 268 23.51 -2.75 17.74
N ILE A 269 23.21 -1.61 17.10
CA ILE A 269 24.14 -0.92 16.20
C ILE A 269 25.30 -0.34 17.00
N TYR A 270 25.04 0.34 18.11
CA TYR A 270 26.06 0.91 18.97
C TYR A 270 27.08 -0.15 19.44
N GLU A 271 26.59 -1.30 19.90
CA GLU A 271 27.46 -2.38 20.40
C GLU A 271 28.25 -3.09 19.29
N ASN A 272 27.64 -3.29 18.11
CA ASN A 272 28.22 -4.15 17.06
C ASN A 272 28.87 -3.37 15.91
N CYS A 273 28.84 -2.04 15.92
CA CYS A 273 29.49 -1.19 14.90
C CYS A 273 30.45 -0.17 15.53
N PRO A 274 31.49 -0.59 16.30
CA PRO A 274 32.36 0.35 17.01
C PRO A 274 33.27 1.16 16.08
N THR A 275 33.42 0.77 14.82
CA THR A 275 34.21 1.48 13.80
C THR A 275 33.40 2.41 12.92
N ASP A 276 32.11 2.54 13.17
CA ASP A 276 31.23 3.48 12.45
C ASP A 276 31.66 4.92 12.79
N GLU A 277 31.89 5.76 11.79
CA GLU A 277 32.33 7.16 12.00
C GLU A 277 31.25 7.99 12.73
N GLN A 278 30.00 7.52 12.76
CA GLN A 278 28.89 8.15 13.49
C GLN A 278 28.45 7.31 14.71
N HIS A 279 29.34 6.42 15.20
CA HIS A 279 29.07 5.49 16.30
C HIS A 279 28.36 6.17 17.50
N GLU A 280 28.92 7.31 17.98
CA GLU A 280 28.38 8.03 19.13
C GLU A 280 26.93 8.56 18.93
N LEU A 281 26.49 8.71 17.67
CA LEU A 281 25.15 9.17 17.35
C LEU A 281 24.09 8.12 17.69
N PHE A 282 24.46 6.85 17.79
CA PHE A 282 23.56 5.78 18.22
C PHE A 282 23.38 5.69 19.74
N LYS A 283 24.19 6.43 20.51
CA LYS A 283 23.99 6.57 21.96
C LYS A 283 22.69 7.28 22.26
N LEU A 284 21.90 6.70 23.17
CA LEU A 284 20.58 7.22 23.48
C LEU A 284 20.66 8.56 24.21
N PRO A 285 19.93 9.60 23.76
CA PRO A 285 19.78 10.82 24.54
C PRO A 285 19.08 10.57 25.88
N ASP A 286 19.37 11.39 26.88
CA ASP A 286 18.84 11.26 28.26
C ASP A 286 17.31 11.19 28.32
N PHE A 287 16.60 11.98 27.48
CA PHE A 287 15.13 11.96 27.46
C PHE A 287 14.59 10.61 26.98
N ILE A 288 15.28 9.91 26.05
CA ILE A 288 14.92 8.56 25.62
C ILE A 288 15.07 7.56 26.78
N THR A 289 16.20 7.64 27.50
CA THR A 289 16.47 6.76 28.66
C THR A 289 15.36 6.95 29.72
N LYS A 290 15.00 8.19 30.05
CA LYS A 290 13.94 8.49 31.01
C LYS A 290 12.55 8.04 30.52
N MET A 291 12.24 8.14 29.23
CA MET A 291 11.01 7.62 28.68
C MET A 291 10.94 6.09 28.81
N MET A 292 12.06 5.38 28.58
CA MET A 292 12.14 3.93 28.79
C MET A 292 11.92 3.54 30.25
N GLU A 293 12.57 4.24 31.18
CA GLU A 293 12.42 4.03 32.64
C GLU A 293 10.96 4.22 33.09
N ASN A 294 10.26 5.19 32.52
CA ASN A 294 8.85 5.47 32.80
C ASN A 294 7.87 4.58 32.02
N ASN A 295 8.34 3.63 31.21
CA ASN A 295 7.50 2.77 30.35
C ASN A 295 6.63 3.58 29.36
N TRP A 296 7.15 4.71 28.85
CA TRP A 296 6.48 5.55 27.83
C TRP A 296 6.89 5.09 26.44
N LEU A 297 6.34 3.95 26.03
CA LEU A 297 6.79 3.22 24.83
C LEU A 297 5.98 3.55 23.58
N GLY A 298 5.09 4.52 23.64
CA GLY A 298 4.25 4.93 22.53
C GLY A 298 2.84 4.33 22.57
N SER A 299 2.29 4.02 21.40
CA SER A 299 0.88 3.62 21.25
C SER A 299 0.52 2.36 22.04
N LYS A 300 1.43 1.43 22.22
CA LYS A 300 1.21 0.17 22.96
C LYS A 300 1.05 0.35 24.47
N THR A 301 1.60 1.41 25.02
CA THR A 301 1.43 1.78 26.43
C THR A 301 0.48 2.97 26.61
N GLY A 302 -0.09 3.49 25.51
CA GLY A 302 -0.98 4.64 25.49
C GLY A 302 -0.28 5.99 25.70
N GLN A 303 1.06 5.99 25.82
CA GLN A 303 1.86 7.16 26.15
C GLN A 303 3.27 7.02 25.58
N GLY A 304 3.76 8.06 24.91
CA GLY A 304 5.08 8.15 24.29
C GLY A 304 5.45 9.61 24.06
N PHE A 305 5.92 9.99 22.90
CA PHE A 305 6.10 11.40 22.49
C PHE A 305 4.78 12.14 22.44
N TYR A 306 3.70 11.39 22.16
CA TYR A 306 2.33 11.88 22.20
C TYR A 306 1.51 11.08 23.21
N LYS A 307 0.55 11.74 23.85
CA LYS A 307 -0.39 11.14 24.78
C LYS A 307 -1.80 11.62 24.48
N LYS A 308 -2.74 10.69 24.35
CA LYS A 308 -4.15 11.03 24.18
C LYS A 308 -4.82 11.13 25.56
N VAL A 309 -5.41 12.29 25.81
CA VAL A 309 -6.22 12.55 27.02
C VAL A 309 -7.60 13.00 26.53
N ASP A 310 -8.62 12.21 26.78
CA ASP A 310 -9.97 12.41 26.28
C ASP A 310 -10.03 12.61 24.75
N ARG A 311 -10.27 13.83 24.27
CA ARG A 311 -10.31 14.20 22.86
C ARG A 311 -9.04 14.87 22.37
N ASP A 312 -8.14 15.25 23.27
CA ASP A 312 -6.94 16.02 22.96
C ASP A 312 -5.71 15.12 22.83
N ILE A 313 -4.80 15.51 21.96
CA ILE A 313 -3.47 14.90 21.84
C ILE A 313 -2.47 15.87 22.41
N LEU A 314 -1.86 15.49 23.53
CA LEU A 314 -0.79 16.23 24.15
C LEU A 314 0.56 15.79 23.60
N THR A 315 1.52 16.70 23.61
CA THR A 315 2.91 16.48 23.16
C THR A 315 3.84 16.59 24.35
N LEU A 316 4.82 15.69 24.41
CA LEU A 316 5.87 15.69 25.42
C LEU A 316 6.81 16.89 25.19
N ASP A 317 7.13 17.61 26.23
CA ASP A 317 8.22 18.58 26.24
C ASP A 317 9.52 17.85 26.61
N LEU A 318 10.52 17.92 25.73
CA LEU A 318 11.76 17.15 25.88
C LEU A 318 12.72 17.65 26.97
N ASP A 319 12.50 18.87 27.46
CA ASP A 319 13.32 19.45 28.54
C ASP A 319 12.74 19.14 29.91
N THR A 320 11.42 19.31 30.07
CA THR A 320 10.73 19.14 31.34
C THR A 320 10.19 17.72 31.55
N LEU A 321 10.00 16.95 30.46
CA LEU A 321 9.31 15.67 30.43
C LEU A 321 7.85 15.75 30.89
N GLU A 322 7.21 16.90 30.70
CA GLU A 322 5.79 17.12 30.97
C GLU A 322 4.99 17.15 29.68
N TYR A 323 3.74 16.67 29.72
CA TYR A 323 2.83 16.75 28.59
C TYR A 323 2.12 18.08 28.54
N ARG A 324 2.12 18.71 27.37
CA ARG A 324 1.49 20.01 27.12
C ARG A 324 0.63 19.98 25.87
N ALA A 325 -0.22 20.97 25.71
CA ALA A 325 -0.97 21.17 24.48
C ALA A 325 -0.02 21.34 23.28
N ALA A 326 -0.40 20.77 22.13
CA ALA A 326 0.39 20.86 20.90
C ALA A 326 0.55 22.32 20.45
N LYS A 327 1.77 22.71 20.09
CA LYS A 327 2.09 24.02 19.52
C LYS A 327 2.00 23.96 18.01
N LYS A 328 1.49 25.02 17.39
CA LYS A 328 1.40 25.12 15.93
C LYS A 328 2.77 25.47 15.36
N ALA A 329 3.33 24.58 14.54
CA ALA A 329 4.58 24.81 13.83
C ALA A 329 4.33 25.59 12.52
N ASN A 330 5.02 26.70 12.34
CA ASN A 330 4.97 27.54 11.14
C ASN A 330 6.37 27.93 10.70
N PHE A 331 6.68 27.71 9.42
CA PHE A 331 7.98 28.07 8.82
C PHE A 331 7.77 28.73 7.46
N ALA A 332 8.43 29.87 7.22
CA ALA A 332 8.33 30.57 5.95
C ALA A 332 8.80 29.71 4.77
N THR A 333 9.85 28.91 4.96
CA THR A 333 10.35 27.98 3.93
C THR A 333 9.31 26.96 3.50
N LEU A 334 8.46 26.46 4.42
CA LEU A 334 7.42 25.50 4.07
C LEU A 334 6.30 26.15 3.26
N GLU A 335 5.98 27.43 3.52
CA GLU A 335 4.98 28.16 2.73
C GLU A 335 5.36 28.23 1.25
N LEU A 336 6.66 28.42 0.94
CA LEU A 336 7.17 28.47 -0.44
C LEU A 336 6.99 27.12 -1.18
N THR A 337 6.82 26.02 -0.47
CA THR A 337 6.66 24.68 -1.08
C THR A 337 5.22 24.26 -1.28
N LYS A 338 4.23 25.00 -0.79
CA LYS A 338 2.80 24.61 -0.83
C LYS A 338 2.24 24.44 -2.24
N THR A 339 2.78 25.17 -3.20
CA THR A 339 2.38 25.11 -4.62
C THR A 339 3.15 24.06 -5.42
N ILE A 340 4.11 23.38 -4.79
CA ILE A 340 4.92 22.34 -5.43
C ILE A 340 4.35 20.98 -5.07
N ASP A 341 3.68 20.31 -5.99
CA ASP A 341 2.97 19.06 -5.72
C ASP A 341 3.92 17.92 -5.40
N LYS A 342 4.94 17.68 -6.24
CA LYS A 342 5.86 16.54 -6.07
C LYS A 342 6.96 16.86 -5.05
N PRO A 343 7.14 16.04 -3.99
CA PRO A 343 8.17 16.26 -2.98
C PRO A 343 9.57 16.40 -3.56
N ILE A 344 9.92 15.62 -4.59
CA ILE A 344 11.24 15.67 -5.24
C ILE A 344 11.63 17.09 -5.72
N ASN A 345 10.65 17.87 -6.13
CA ASN A 345 10.88 19.24 -6.62
C ASN A 345 11.00 20.27 -5.47
N ARG A 346 10.64 19.90 -4.23
CA ARG A 346 10.70 20.80 -3.05
C ARG A 346 12.11 20.88 -2.48
N PHE A 347 12.92 19.85 -2.59
CA PHE A 347 14.21 19.75 -1.88
C PHE A 347 15.16 20.92 -2.17
N LYS A 348 15.25 21.39 -3.43
CA LYS A 348 16.06 22.58 -3.78
C LYS A 348 15.59 23.85 -3.07
N VAL A 349 14.28 24.00 -2.87
CA VAL A 349 13.69 25.14 -2.18
C VAL A 349 13.93 25.05 -0.69
N LEU A 350 13.74 23.85 -0.11
CA LEU A 350 13.89 23.60 1.31
C LEU A 350 15.31 23.90 1.82
N VAL A 351 16.36 23.44 1.12
CA VAL A 351 17.76 23.66 1.54
C VAL A 351 18.22 25.12 1.35
N LYS A 352 17.53 25.90 0.51
CA LYS A 352 17.78 27.34 0.31
C LYS A 352 17.07 28.22 1.33
N GLY A 353 16.23 27.66 2.17
CA GLY A 353 15.51 28.39 3.21
C GLY A 353 16.47 29.12 4.16
N LYS A 354 16.09 30.35 4.55
CA LYS A 354 16.89 31.22 5.43
C LYS A 354 16.41 31.18 6.89
N ASP A 355 15.29 30.52 7.14
CA ASP A 355 14.72 30.32 8.46
C ASP A 355 15.24 29.02 9.11
N LYS A 356 14.79 28.75 10.32
CA LYS A 356 15.14 27.55 11.10
C LYS A 356 14.86 26.24 10.36
N ALA A 357 13.84 26.22 9.48
CA ALA A 357 13.52 25.07 8.65
C ALA A 357 14.62 24.81 7.60
N GLY A 358 15.08 25.87 6.90
CA GLY A 358 16.16 25.72 5.94
C GLY A 358 17.46 25.24 6.57
N GLU A 359 17.80 25.73 7.76
CA GLU A 359 18.94 25.26 8.55
C GLU A 359 18.78 23.78 8.92
N PHE A 360 17.62 23.38 9.43
CA PHE A 360 17.29 22.00 9.75
C PHE A 360 17.50 21.06 8.54
N TYR A 361 17.00 21.44 7.35
CA TYR A 361 17.18 20.60 6.16
C TYR A 361 18.63 20.49 5.72
N ARG A 362 19.43 21.59 5.79
CA ARG A 362 20.87 21.50 5.48
C ARG A 362 21.57 20.54 6.42
N LYS A 363 21.42 20.69 7.74
CA LYS A 363 22.04 19.80 8.74
C LYS A 363 21.61 18.35 8.59
N SER A 364 20.28 18.11 8.49
CA SER A 364 19.72 16.75 8.39
C SER A 364 20.17 16.05 7.10
N PHE A 365 20.15 16.73 5.95
CA PHE A 365 20.58 16.13 4.69
C PHE A 365 22.09 15.99 4.59
N ALA A 366 22.87 16.93 5.10
CA ALA A 366 24.34 16.78 5.18
C ALA A 366 24.73 15.50 5.90
N GLY A 367 24.17 15.28 7.10
CA GLY A 367 24.42 14.06 7.85
C GLY A 367 23.98 12.80 7.11
N MET A 368 22.78 12.79 6.55
CA MET A 368 22.25 11.65 5.81
C MET A 368 23.11 11.31 4.58
N PHE A 369 23.50 12.29 3.77
CA PHE A 369 24.31 12.07 2.56
C PHE A 369 25.72 11.57 2.87
N ALA A 370 26.37 12.15 3.88
CA ALA A 370 27.66 11.66 4.36
C ALA A 370 27.53 10.19 4.81
N TYR A 371 26.53 9.90 5.65
CA TYR A 371 26.36 8.56 6.21
C TYR A 371 26.09 7.50 5.14
N VAL A 372 25.09 7.71 4.26
CA VAL A 372 24.74 6.70 3.25
C VAL A 372 25.87 6.45 2.25
N SER A 373 26.66 7.47 1.90
CA SER A 373 27.82 7.29 1.01
C SER A 373 28.93 6.47 1.66
N ASN A 374 29.18 6.65 2.96
CA ASN A 374 30.18 5.92 3.73
C ASN A 374 29.73 4.47 4.05
N ARG A 375 28.44 4.15 3.98
CA ARG A 375 27.92 2.77 4.16
C ARG A 375 28.17 1.88 2.93
N ILE A 376 28.62 2.43 1.81
CA ILE A 376 29.03 1.64 0.64
C ILE A 376 30.57 1.55 0.66
N PRO A 377 31.14 0.34 0.62
CA PRO A 377 30.51 -0.98 0.33
C PRO A 377 30.13 -1.80 1.59
N GLU A 378 30.09 -1.22 2.79
CA GLU A 378 29.88 -1.98 4.05
C GLU A 378 28.56 -2.76 4.04
N ILE A 379 27.41 -2.09 3.83
CA ILE A 379 26.08 -2.72 3.91
C ILE A 379 25.53 -3.13 2.55
N SER A 380 26.02 -2.52 1.47
CA SER A 380 25.61 -2.78 0.08
C SER A 380 26.72 -2.36 -0.88
N ASP A 381 26.80 -3.01 -2.04
CA ASP A 381 27.73 -2.59 -3.11
C ASP A 381 27.09 -1.56 -4.06
N GLU A 382 25.75 -1.51 -4.12
CA GLU A 382 25.01 -0.63 -5.02
C GLU A 382 24.13 0.36 -4.27
N LEU A 383 24.21 1.62 -4.68
CA LEU A 383 23.54 2.75 -4.04
C LEU A 383 21.99 2.66 -4.14
N TYR A 384 21.44 2.13 -5.26
CA TYR A 384 20.00 2.04 -5.45
C TYR A 384 19.32 1.13 -4.43
N LYS A 385 20.03 0.13 -3.88
CA LYS A 385 19.49 -0.77 -2.85
C LYS A 385 19.22 -0.04 -1.54
N ILE A 386 20.02 0.99 -1.22
CA ILE A 386 19.78 1.84 -0.06
C ILE A 386 18.51 2.66 -0.26
N ASP A 387 18.34 3.26 -1.44
CA ASP A 387 17.14 4.03 -1.77
C ASP A 387 15.89 3.14 -1.77
N ASP A 388 15.97 1.96 -2.36
CA ASP A 388 14.87 1.00 -2.40
C ASP A 388 14.51 0.49 -0.99
N ALA A 389 15.50 0.26 -0.13
CA ALA A 389 15.25 -0.13 1.27
C ALA A 389 14.50 0.97 2.04
N MET A 390 14.87 2.24 1.87
CA MET A 390 14.21 3.36 2.54
C MET A 390 12.80 3.59 2.01
N LYS A 391 12.61 3.52 0.69
CA LYS A 391 11.29 3.64 0.06
C LYS A 391 10.36 2.50 0.48
N ALA A 392 10.84 1.26 0.44
CA ALA A 392 10.03 0.07 0.69
C ALA A 392 9.83 -0.25 2.19
N GLY A 393 10.81 0.08 3.06
CA GLY A 393 10.78 -0.25 4.49
C GLY A 393 10.25 0.88 5.38
N PHE A 394 10.50 2.15 5.00
CA PHE A 394 10.10 3.32 5.79
C PHE A 394 9.03 4.17 5.10
N GLY A 395 8.56 3.75 3.92
CA GLY A 395 7.50 4.45 3.20
C GLY A 395 7.90 5.83 2.67
N TRP A 396 9.19 6.04 2.39
CA TRP A 396 9.64 7.28 1.77
C TRP A 396 9.27 7.28 0.27
N GLU A 397 8.92 8.44 -0.26
CA GLU A 397 8.68 8.59 -1.70
C GLU A 397 10.01 8.65 -2.48
N ASN A 398 11.06 9.20 -1.86
CA ASN A 398 12.39 9.35 -2.45
C ASN A 398 13.45 8.82 -1.49
N GLY A 399 14.40 8.07 -2.01
CA GLY A 399 15.54 7.59 -1.25
C GLY A 399 16.63 8.66 -1.07
N PRO A 400 17.62 8.43 -0.19
CA PRO A 400 18.68 9.40 0.09
C PRO A 400 19.46 9.89 -1.14
N PHE A 401 19.83 9.00 -2.06
CA PHE A 401 20.57 9.38 -3.26
C PHE A 401 19.68 10.07 -4.29
N GLU A 402 18.40 9.69 -4.40
CA GLU A 402 17.41 10.42 -5.20
C GLU A 402 17.21 11.85 -4.70
N ILE A 403 17.15 12.06 -3.37
CA ILE A 403 17.07 13.39 -2.73
C ILE A 403 18.34 14.20 -3.02
N TRP A 404 19.49 13.56 -2.93
CA TRP A 404 20.77 14.21 -3.21
C TRP A 404 20.87 14.66 -4.67
N ASP A 405 20.49 13.80 -5.63
CA ASP A 405 20.38 14.17 -7.04
C ASP A 405 19.41 15.35 -7.25
N ALA A 406 18.28 15.36 -6.57
CA ALA A 406 17.30 16.45 -6.65
C ALA A 406 17.84 17.78 -6.15
N ILE A 407 18.68 17.79 -5.12
CA ILE A 407 19.36 18.98 -4.62
C ILE A 407 20.50 19.38 -5.57
N GLY A 408 21.15 18.37 -6.18
CA GLY A 408 22.37 18.44 -6.96
C GLY A 408 23.55 17.93 -6.16
N VAL A 409 24.32 16.97 -6.73
CA VAL A 409 25.41 16.29 -6.00
C VAL A 409 26.44 17.28 -5.50
N GLU A 410 26.91 18.21 -6.33
CA GLU A 410 27.90 19.24 -5.95
C GLU A 410 27.36 20.16 -4.84
N ASN A 411 26.09 20.59 -4.93
CA ASN A 411 25.43 21.37 -3.86
C ASN A 411 25.35 20.59 -2.53
N GLY A 412 25.05 19.29 -2.57
CA GLY A 412 25.05 18.43 -1.38
C GLY A 412 26.43 18.36 -0.74
N ILE A 413 27.50 18.29 -1.53
CA ILE A 413 28.89 18.31 -1.05
C ILE A 413 29.20 19.65 -0.37
N GLU A 414 28.79 20.78 -0.96
CA GLU A 414 28.98 22.09 -0.35
C GLU A 414 28.19 22.25 0.97
N ILE A 415 26.97 21.73 1.03
CA ILE A 415 26.18 21.70 2.29
C ILE A 415 26.91 20.85 3.35
N MET A 416 27.43 19.66 2.98
CA MET A 416 28.22 18.83 3.92
C MET A 416 29.46 19.54 4.42
N LYS A 417 30.23 20.18 3.54
CA LYS A 417 31.43 20.95 3.93
C LYS A 417 31.10 22.08 4.92
N ALA A 418 29.97 22.76 4.72
CA ALA A 418 29.52 23.83 5.63
C ALA A 418 29.20 23.31 7.05
N GLU A 419 28.80 22.03 7.16
CA GLU A 419 28.52 21.33 8.42
C GLU A 419 29.73 20.51 8.94
N GLY A 420 30.94 20.69 8.33
CA GLY A 420 32.11 19.94 8.71
C GLY A 420 32.15 18.47 8.34
N LEU A 421 31.27 18.05 7.41
CA LEU A 421 31.14 16.68 6.94
C LEU A 421 31.70 16.50 5.51
N ALA A 422 31.99 15.26 5.13
CA ALA A 422 32.43 14.92 3.79
C ALA A 422 31.76 13.64 3.29
N PRO A 423 31.50 13.52 1.99
CA PRO A 423 31.06 12.27 1.40
C PRO A 423 32.20 11.25 1.35
N ALA A 424 31.85 9.99 1.13
CA ALA A 424 32.82 8.95 0.78
C ALA A 424 33.62 9.32 -0.47
N ALA A 425 34.88 8.89 -0.54
CA ALA A 425 35.82 9.22 -1.64
C ALA A 425 35.24 8.90 -3.04
N TRP A 426 34.50 7.82 -3.18
CA TRP A 426 33.93 7.39 -4.46
C TRP A 426 32.96 8.43 -5.07
N VAL A 427 32.33 9.28 -4.24
CA VAL A 427 31.45 10.36 -4.72
C VAL A 427 32.27 11.44 -5.45
N ASN A 428 33.41 11.82 -4.88
CA ASN A 428 34.33 12.77 -5.52
C ASN A 428 34.93 12.18 -6.82
N ASP A 429 35.27 10.87 -6.82
CA ASP A 429 35.70 10.15 -8.02
C ASP A 429 34.60 10.16 -9.11
N MET A 430 33.33 9.99 -8.72
CA MET A 430 32.19 10.07 -9.64
C MET A 430 32.13 11.43 -10.34
N ILE A 431 32.21 12.52 -9.57
CA ILE A 431 32.21 13.88 -10.13
C ILE A 431 33.43 14.08 -11.04
N ALA A 432 34.62 13.66 -10.60
CA ALA A 432 35.86 13.77 -11.39
C ALA A 432 35.81 12.99 -12.71
N SER A 433 35.05 11.89 -12.77
CA SER A 433 34.79 11.11 -13.97
C SER A 433 33.78 11.76 -14.96
N GLY A 434 33.19 12.91 -14.57
CA GLY A 434 32.21 13.65 -15.36
C GLY A 434 30.75 13.25 -15.11
N SER A 435 30.48 12.32 -14.20
CA SER A 435 29.12 11.95 -13.81
C SER A 435 28.56 12.95 -12.78
N LYS A 436 27.50 13.67 -13.12
CA LYS A 436 26.90 14.73 -12.30
C LYS A 436 25.73 14.29 -11.44
N SER A 437 25.31 13.02 -11.56
CA SER A 437 24.16 12.45 -10.84
C SER A 437 24.37 10.96 -10.56
N PHE A 438 23.72 10.48 -9.49
CA PHE A 438 23.70 9.06 -9.15
C PHE A 438 22.82 8.26 -10.10
N TYR A 439 21.73 8.87 -10.58
CA TYR A 439 20.77 8.23 -11.48
C TYR A 439 20.65 8.93 -12.82
N SER A 440 20.30 8.17 -13.83
CA SER A 440 19.89 8.66 -15.14
C SER A 440 18.78 7.80 -15.71
N VAL A 441 18.04 8.33 -16.68
CA VAL A 441 16.99 7.60 -17.39
C VAL A 441 17.38 7.53 -18.87
N LYS A 442 17.41 6.32 -19.43
CA LYS A 442 17.64 6.08 -20.87
C LYS A 442 16.63 5.06 -21.37
N GLU A 443 15.93 5.38 -22.45
CA GLU A 443 14.93 4.48 -23.08
C GLU A 443 13.88 3.94 -22.09
N GLY A 444 13.45 4.76 -21.13
CA GLY A 444 12.47 4.39 -20.11
C GLY A 444 13.01 3.57 -18.94
N ALA A 445 14.26 3.12 -18.98
CA ALA A 445 14.91 2.39 -17.90
C ALA A 445 15.72 3.35 -16.99
N THR A 446 15.74 3.06 -15.69
CA THR A 446 16.59 3.76 -14.72
C THR A 446 17.98 3.13 -14.71
N TYR A 447 19.00 3.98 -14.76
CA TYR A 447 20.42 3.64 -14.60
C TYR A 447 20.94 4.26 -13.32
N PHE A 448 21.87 3.60 -12.68
CA PHE A 448 22.56 4.09 -11.50
C PHE A 448 24.08 4.12 -11.71
N TYR A 449 24.79 4.99 -11.01
CA TYR A 449 26.24 5.01 -11.04
C TYR A 449 26.81 3.78 -10.34
N ASN A 450 27.43 2.91 -11.12
CA ASN A 450 28.09 1.70 -10.63
C ASN A 450 29.54 2.05 -10.24
N ILE A 451 29.82 1.96 -8.95
CA ILE A 451 31.10 2.40 -8.37
C ILE A 451 32.28 1.62 -8.92
N PRO A 452 32.25 0.27 -8.97
CA PRO A 452 33.37 -0.51 -9.54
C PRO A 452 33.68 -0.21 -11.01
N THR A 453 32.66 -0.04 -11.84
CA THR A 453 32.83 0.21 -13.28
C THR A 453 32.96 1.69 -13.63
N LYS A 454 32.76 2.60 -12.64
CA LYS A 454 32.74 4.06 -12.82
C LYS A 454 31.86 4.52 -13.98
N SER A 455 30.70 3.88 -14.17
CA SER A 455 29.79 4.13 -15.27
C SER A 455 28.33 3.92 -14.89
N GLN A 456 27.43 4.48 -15.68
CA GLN A 456 25.98 4.27 -15.50
C GLN A 456 25.58 2.86 -15.96
N THR A 457 25.04 2.07 -15.06
CA THR A 457 24.58 0.69 -15.30
C THR A 457 23.06 0.62 -15.07
N LYS A 458 22.34 -0.12 -15.93
CA LYS A 458 20.89 -0.32 -15.78
C LYS A 458 20.58 -1.01 -14.45
N VAL A 459 19.60 -0.48 -13.71
CA VAL A 459 19.11 -1.15 -12.48
C VAL A 459 18.57 -2.53 -12.87
N PRO A 460 19.03 -3.62 -12.23
CA PRO A 460 18.60 -4.98 -12.58
C PRO A 460 17.09 -5.20 -12.32
N GLY A 461 16.48 -6.12 -13.07
CA GLY A 461 15.10 -6.57 -12.85
C GLY A 461 14.00 -5.63 -13.35
N GLN A 462 14.35 -4.50 -13.99
CA GLN A 462 13.36 -3.52 -14.46
C GLN A 462 12.54 -3.99 -15.69
N ASP A 463 12.94 -5.04 -16.38
CA ASP A 463 12.23 -5.50 -17.59
C ASP A 463 10.79 -5.99 -17.28
N ALA A 464 10.49 -6.27 -16.03
CA ALA A 464 9.17 -6.65 -15.57
C ALA A 464 8.28 -5.45 -15.19
N PHE A 465 8.79 -4.22 -15.29
CA PHE A 465 8.11 -3.00 -14.85
C PHE A 465 8.00 -1.99 -15.99
N ILE A 466 6.96 -1.18 -15.95
CA ILE A 466 6.84 0.05 -16.73
C ILE A 466 6.76 1.20 -15.75
N ILE A 467 7.73 2.11 -15.80
CA ILE A 467 7.77 3.31 -14.95
C ILE A 467 7.27 4.48 -15.80
N LEU A 468 6.00 4.86 -15.61
CA LEU A 468 5.35 5.89 -16.43
C LEU A 468 6.10 7.22 -16.42
N ASN A 469 6.67 7.60 -15.27
CA ASN A 469 7.45 8.82 -15.16
C ASN A 469 8.69 8.83 -16.06
N ASN A 470 9.33 7.67 -16.26
CA ASN A 470 10.54 7.55 -17.07
C ASN A 470 10.28 7.67 -18.59
N ILE A 471 9.04 7.36 -19.00
CA ILE A 471 8.64 7.41 -20.42
C ILE A 471 7.80 8.67 -20.74
N ARG A 472 7.43 9.46 -19.73
CA ARG A 472 6.47 10.56 -19.88
C ARG A 472 6.85 11.55 -20.96
N GLU A 473 8.10 11.98 -21.04
CA GLU A 473 8.54 12.96 -22.05
C GLU A 473 8.81 12.34 -23.40
N SER A 474 9.38 11.13 -23.44
CA SER A 474 9.80 10.46 -24.68
C SER A 474 8.67 9.74 -25.41
N LYS A 475 7.63 9.33 -24.69
CA LYS A 475 6.51 8.52 -25.22
C LYS A 475 5.14 9.21 -25.09
N LYS A 476 5.11 10.51 -24.81
CA LYS A 476 3.88 11.28 -24.77
C LYS A 476 3.26 11.40 -26.17
N VAL A 477 2.01 10.95 -26.28
CA VAL A 477 1.20 11.07 -27.51
C VAL A 477 0.29 12.30 -27.45
N TRP A 478 -0.34 12.52 -26.30
CA TRP A 478 -1.25 13.65 -26.08
C TRP A 478 -1.39 13.98 -24.60
N SER A 479 -1.80 15.22 -24.26
CA SER A 479 -2.08 15.61 -22.87
C SER A 479 -3.00 16.81 -22.80
N ASN A 480 -3.72 16.94 -21.68
CA ASN A 480 -4.39 18.16 -21.22
C ASN A 480 -4.10 18.40 -19.73
N SER A 481 -4.87 19.29 -19.09
CA SER A 481 -4.73 19.58 -17.65
C SER A 481 -5.02 18.38 -16.73
N GLY A 482 -5.88 17.46 -17.15
CA GLY A 482 -6.35 16.32 -16.33
C GLY A 482 -5.63 15.01 -16.60
N ALA A 483 -4.98 14.82 -17.75
CA ALA A 483 -4.42 13.53 -18.10
C ALA A 483 -3.31 13.57 -19.17
N ILE A 484 -2.53 12.50 -19.23
CA ILE A 484 -1.50 12.25 -20.25
C ILE A 484 -1.77 10.90 -20.91
N ILE A 485 -1.66 10.86 -22.24
CA ILE A 485 -1.67 9.62 -23.04
C ILE A 485 -0.25 9.32 -23.48
N GLN A 486 0.22 8.10 -23.17
CA GLN A 486 1.58 7.63 -23.44
C GLN A 486 1.54 6.35 -24.26
N ASP A 487 2.52 6.17 -25.16
CA ASP A 487 2.73 4.93 -25.87
C ASP A 487 3.57 3.97 -25.02
N LEU A 488 2.97 2.85 -24.60
CA LEU A 488 3.68 1.78 -23.88
C LEU A 488 4.48 0.86 -24.80
N GLY A 489 4.42 1.05 -26.12
CA GLY A 489 4.95 0.13 -27.12
C GLY A 489 3.98 -1.03 -27.43
N ASP A 490 4.31 -1.82 -28.46
CA ASP A 490 3.51 -2.95 -28.95
C ASP A 490 2.05 -2.57 -29.31
N GLY A 491 1.83 -1.31 -29.71
CA GLY A 491 0.51 -0.81 -30.11
C GLY A 491 -0.46 -0.60 -28.93
N ILE A 492 0.02 -0.49 -27.69
CA ILE A 492 -0.81 -0.24 -26.51
C ILE A 492 -0.57 1.17 -25.96
N LEU A 493 -1.64 1.96 -25.84
CA LEU A 493 -1.63 3.25 -25.15
C LEU A 493 -1.87 3.10 -23.64
N ASN A 494 -1.38 4.06 -22.87
CA ASN A 494 -1.77 4.26 -21.47
C ASN A 494 -2.34 5.65 -21.27
N LEU A 495 -3.47 5.75 -20.60
CA LEU A 495 -4.05 6.99 -20.08
C LEU A 495 -3.71 7.11 -18.60
N GLU A 496 -2.94 8.14 -18.24
CA GLU A 496 -2.53 8.47 -16.88
C GLU A 496 -3.23 9.73 -16.39
N PHE A 497 -3.99 9.68 -15.30
CA PHE A 497 -4.61 10.87 -14.69
C PHE A 497 -3.56 11.74 -14.00
N GLN A 498 -3.75 13.06 -14.11
CA GLN A 498 -2.87 14.07 -13.51
C GLN A 498 -3.62 15.08 -12.63
N SER A 499 -4.94 14.96 -12.53
CA SER A 499 -5.76 15.80 -11.67
C SER A 499 -5.45 15.58 -10.19
N LYS A 500 -5.74 16.56 -9.34
CA LYS A 500 -5.56 16.40 -7.88
C LYS A 500 -6.38 15.22 -7.36
N MET A 501 -5.73 14.32 -6.61
CA MET A 501 -6.34 13.06 -6.13
C MET A 501 -6.88 12.16 -7.25
N ASN A 502 -6.48 12.41 -8.49
CA ASN A 502 -6.98 11.73 -9.69
C ASN A 502 -8.52 11.79 -9.80
N THR A 503 -9.12 12.94 -9.45
CA THR A 503 -10.54 13.18 -9.64
C THR A 503 -10.90 13.21 -11.11
N ILE A 504 -12.07 12.68 -11.45
CA ILE A 504 -12.57 12.63 -12.82
C ILE A 504 -13.44 13.87 -13.08
N GLY A 505 -12.90 14.83 -13.80
CA GLY A 505 -13.58 16.03 -14.29
C GLY A 505 -13.74 15.98 -15.81
N GLY A 506 -14.24 17.06 -16.39
CA GLY A 506 -14.47 17.17 -17.84
C GLY A 506 -13.21 16.97 -18.70
N ASP A 507 -12.06 17.43 -18.22
CA ASP A 507 -10.76 17.24 -18.86
C ASP A 507 -10.31 15.79 -18.89
N VAL A 508 -10.55 15.03 -17.80
CA VAL A 508 -10.27 13.59 -17.74
C VAL A 508 -11.23 12.81 -18.64
N LEU A 509 -12.54 13.14 -18.66
CA LEU A 509 -13.52 12.51 -19.56
C LEU A 509 -13.16 12.76 -21.04
N GLN A 510 -12.73 13.98 -21.38
CA GLN A 510 -12.23 14.29 -22.71
C GLN A 510 -11.00 13.45 -23.07
N ALA A 511 -10.08 13.28 -22.11
CA ALA A 511 -8.86 12.48 -22.32
C ALA A 511 -9.18 11.00 -22.54
N ILE A 512 -10.16 10.43 -21.83
CA ILE A 512 -10.62 9.05 -22.02
C ILE A 512 -11.13 8.85 -23.46
N ASN A 513 -12.05 9.72 -23.89
CA ASN A 513 -12.59 9.64 -25.24
C ASN A 513 -11.49 9.81 -26.29
N LYS A 514 -10.57 10.76 -26.09
CA LYS A 514 -9.42 10.96 -26.97
C LYS A 514 -8.49 9.75 -27.04
N ALA A 515 -8.25 9.08 -25.89
CA ALA A 515 -7.42 7.88 -25.84
C ALA A 515 -8.06 6.73 -26.61
N ILE A 516 -9.38 6.55 -26.49
CA ILE A 516 -10.11 5.52 -27.24
C ILE A 516 -10.08 5.82 -28.75
N ASP A 517 -10.35 7.07 -29.16
CA ASP A 517 -10.32 7.49 -30.57
C ASP A 517 -8.94 7.26 -31.21
N LEU A 518 -7.88 7.59 -30.49
CA LEU A 518 -6.50 7.35 -30.94
C LEU A 518 -6.21 5.85 -31.04
N SER A 519 -6.67 5.08 -30.02
CA SER A 519 -6.44 3.63 -30.00
C SER A 519 -7.16 2.91 -31.14
N GLU A 520 -8.40 3.27 -31.42
CA GLU A 520 -9.18 2.69 -32.52
C GLU A 520 -8.59 3.02 -33.91
N LYS A 521 -7.90 4.16 -34.01
CA LYS A 521 -7.34 4.62 -35.29
C LYS A 521 -5.95 4.08 -35.58
N GLU A 522 -5.06 4.03 -34.59
CA GLU A 522 -3.61 3.86 -34.80
C GLU A 522 -2.97 2.81 -33.88
N TYR A 523 -3.69 2.29 -32.88
CA TYR A 523 -3.18 1.34 -31.88
C TYR A 523 -4.11 0.13 -31.77
N GLN A 524 -3.82 -0.80 -30.88
CA GLN A 524 -4.62 -2.02 -30.74
C GLN A 524 -5.26 -2.20 -29.37
N GLY A 525 -4.97 -1.34 -28.40
CA GLY A 525 -5.54 -1.44 -27.05
C GLY A 525 -5.17 -0.26 -26.17
N LEU A 526 -5.91 -0.14 -25.07
CA LEU A 526 -5.78 0.93 -24.09
C LEU A 526 -5.66 0.38 -22.68
N VAL A 527 -4.69 0.89 -21.93
CA VAL A 527 -4.60 0.76 -20.46
C VAL A 527 -5.03 2.09 -19.85
N ILE A 528 -5.92 2.07 -18.87
CA ILE A 528 -6.22 3.22 -18.01
C ILE A 528 -5.59 2.93 -16.65
N GLY A 529 -4.45 3.57 -16.37
CA GLY A 529 -3.67 3.30 -15.17
C GLY A 529 -2.68 4.40 -14.85
N ASN A 530 -2.36 4.54 -13.56
CA ASN A 530 -1.39 5.52 -13.06
C ASN A 530 -0.53 4.90 -11.93
N GLN A 531 0.52 5.60 -11.52
CA GLN A 531 1.42 5.18 -10.44
C GLN A 531 1.39 6.12 -9.23
N ALA A 532 0.33 6.91 -9.08
CA ALA A 532 0.09 7.73 -7.91
C ALA A 532 -0.24 6.88 -6.66
N ALA A 533 -0.47 7.53 -5.51
CA ALA A 533 -0.85 6.84 -4.28
C ALA A 533 -2.19 6.11 -4.42
N ASN A 534 -3.15 6.70 -5.16
CA ASN A 534 -4.49 6.16 -5.39
C ASN A 534 -4.83 6.20 -6.88
N PHE A 535 -5.66 5.28 -7.32
CA PHE A 535 -6.14 5.24 -8.70
C PHE A 535 -7.05 6.44 -9.00
N SER A 536 -8.14 6.60 -8.24
CA SER A 536 -9.04 7.75 -8.33
C SER A 536 -9.99 7.79 -7.14
N VAL A 537 -10.27 9.00 -6.64
CA VAL A 537 -11.31 9.21 -5.60
C VAL A 537 -12.69 9.50 -6.18
N GLY A 538 -12.86 9.37 -7.50
CA GLY A 538 -14.13 9.53 -8.20
C GLY A 538 -14.33 10.90 -8.83
N ALA A 539 -15.59 11.26 -9.06
CA ALA A 539 -15.97 12.50 -9.72
C ALA A 539 -15.57 13.76 -8.92
N ASN A 540 -15.41 14.87 -9.60
CA ASN A 540 -15.16 16.16 -8.97
C ASN A 540 -16.43 16.70 -8.30
N ILE A 541 -16.65 16.34 -7.04
CA ILE A 541 -17.83 16.73 -6.27
C ILE A 541 -17.92 18.25 -6.03
N GLY A 542 -16.80 18.98 -6.14
CA GLY A 542 -16.81 20.44 -6.06
C GLY A 542 -17.56 21.10 -7.22
N MET A 543 -17.41 20.56 -8.43
CA MET A 543 -18.17 21.03 -9.59
C MET A 543 -19.66 20.71 -9.47
N ILE A 544 -19.98 19.48 -9.01
CA ILE A 544 -21.38 19.07 -8.75
C ILE A 544 -22.02 20.02 -7.74
N PHE A 545 -21.30 20.33 -6.65
CA PHE A 545 -21.77 21.25 -5.61
C PHE A 545 -22.07 22.65 -6.17
N MET A 546 -21.16 23.22 -6.96
CA MET A 546 -21.32 24.56 -7.55
C MET A 546 -22.56 24.61 -8.45
N MET A 547 -22.69 23.70 -9.42
CA MET A 547 -23.85 23.66 -10.33
C MET A 547 -25.15 23.46 -9.55
N ALA A 548 -25.17 22.62 -8.53
CA ALA A 548 -26.36 22.40 -7.73
C ALA A 548 -26.75 23.60 -6.86
N VAL A 549 -25.78 24.32 -6.28
CA VAL A 549 -26.03 25.56 -5.51
C VAL A 549 -26.49 26.68 -6.40
N GLU A 550 -25.95 26.80 -7.61
CA GLU A 550 -26.35 27.78 -8.60
C GLU A 550 -27.64 27.41 -9.36
N GLN A 551 -28.20 26.22 -9.07
CA GLN A 551 -29.40 25.66 -9.68
C GLN A 551 -29.29 25.43 -11.19
N GLU A 552 -28.05 25.20 -11.68
CA GLU A 552 -27.76 24.90 -13.08
C GLU A 552 -27.98 23.41 -13.36
N TYR A 553 -29.25 22.97 -13.24
CA TYR A 553 -29.60 21.55 -13.33
C TYR A 553 -29.49 20.97 -14.74
N ASP A 554 -29.65 21.81 -15.78
CA ASP A 554 -29.48 21.38 -17.17
C ASP A 554 -28.00 21.10 -17.47
N GLU A 555 -27.09 21.93 -17.01
CA GLU A 555 -25.65 21.75 -17.10
C GLU A 555 -25.19 20.53 -16.30
N LEU A 556 -25.73 20.37 -15.09
CA LEU A 556 -25.47 19.19 -14.27
C LEU A 556 -25.96 17.90 -14.96
N ASN A 557 -27.16 17.91 -15.56
CA ASN A 557 -27.69 16.79 -16.34
C ASN A 557 -26.79 16.45 -17.52
N MET A 558 -26.30 17.46 -18.26
CA MET A 558 -25.34 17.25 -19.36
C MET A 558 -24.01 16.68 -18.86
N ALA A 559 -23.49 17.16 -17.73
CA ALA A 559 -22.24 16.68 -17.17
C ALA A 559 -22.35 15.21 -16.73
N ILE A 560 -23.45 14.80 -16.09
CA ILE A 560 -23.69 13.41 -15.69
C ILE A 560 -23.85 12.54 -16.93
N LYS A 561 -24.62 12.99 -17.93
CA LYS A 561 -24.78 12.28 -19.19
C LYS A 561 -23.45 12.06 -19.89
N MET A 562 -22.58 13.09 -19.95
CA MET A 562 -21.25 12.96 -20.54
C MET A 562 -20.41 11.92 -19.77
N PHE A 563 -20.53 11.86 -18.45
CA PHE A 563 -19.86 10.85 -17.65
C PHE A 563 -20.36 9.44 -18.00
N GLN A 564 -21.70 9.23 -18.03
CA GLN A 564 -22.32 7.96 -18.41
C GLN A 564 -21.91 7.54 -19.85
N ASP A 565 -22.01 8.45 -20.82
CA ASP A 565 -21.63 8.20 -22.21
C ASP A 565 -20.16 7.78 -22.34
N THR A 566 -19.28 8.42 -21.54
CA THR A 566 -17.84 8.06 -21.51
C THR A 566 -17.62 6.66 -20.91
N MET A 567 -18.32 6.29 -19.84
CA MET A 567 -18.25 4.93 -19.30
C MET A 567 -18.76 3.89 -20.30
N MET A 568 -19.83 4.22 -21.01
CA MET A 568 -20.33 3.36 -22.08
C MET A 568 -19.37 3.31 -23.29
N ARG A 569 -18.63 4.39 -23.57
CA ARG A 569 -17.58 4.40 -24.59
C ARG A 569 -16.41 3.47 -24.22
N VAL A 570 -16.04 3.43 -22.92
CA VAL A 570 -15.06 2.45 -22.40
C VAL A 570 -15.55 1.02 -22.63
N ARG A 571 -16.80 0.70 -22.26
CA ARG A 571 -17.36 -0.65 -22.39
C ARG A 571 -17.49 -1.13 -23.83
N TYR A 572 -17.88 -0.23 -24.74
CA TYR A 572 -18.21 -0.54 -26.13
C TYR A 572 -17.20 0.04 -27.12
N SER A 573 -15.93 0.10 -26.72
CA SER A 573 -14.82 0.46 -27.60
C SER A 573 -14.54 -0.64 -28.63
N GLY A 574 -14.02 -0.26 -29.81
CA GLY A 574 -13.56 -1.20 -30.83
C GLY A 574 -12.22 -1.90 -30.51
N ILE A 575 -11.61 -1.51 -29.41
CA ILE A 575 -10.32 -2.05 -28.92
C ILE A 575 -10.46 -2.47 -27.46
N PRO A 576 -9.65 -3.42 -26.93
CA PRO A 576 -9.69 -3.81 -25.55
C PRO A 576 -9.23 -2.66 -24.63
N VAL A 577 -10.03 -2.39 -23.59
CA VAL A 577 -9.71 -1.42 -22.55
C VAL A 577 -9.48 -2.14 -21.22
N VAL A 578 -8.26 -2.04 -20.69
CA VAL A 578 -7.87 -2.63 -19.41
C VAL A 578 -7.67 -1.54 -18.39
N VAL A 579 -8.37 -1.63 -17.24
CA VAL A 579 -8.22 -0.68 -16.14
C VAL A 579 -7.35 -1.27 -15.04
N ALA A 580 -6.41 -0.48 -14.51
CA ALA A 580 -5.40 -0.89 -13.53
C ALA A 580 -5.58 -0.16 -12.18
N PRO A 581 -6.64 -0.46 -11.38
CA PRO A 581 -6.93 0.24 -10.13
C PRO A 581 -6.02 -0.22 -8.99
N HIS A 582 -5.71 0.72 -8.06
CA HIS A 582 -4.95 0.50 -6.85
C HIS A 582 -5.26 1.56 -5.79
N GLY A 583 -4.94 1.28 -4.52
CA GLY A 583 -5.25 2.21 -3.45
C GLY A 583 -6.75 2.57 -3.45
N MET A 584 -7.09 3.80 -3.14
CA MET A 584 -8.48 4.27 -3.22
C MET A 584 -8.96 4.27 -4.68
N THR A 585 -10.04 3.54 -4.92
CA THR A 585 -10.74 3.40 -6.21
C THR A 585 -12.22 3.60 -5.94
N PHE A 586 -12.63 4.86 -5.77
CA PHE A 586 -13.93 5.25 -5.26
C PHE A 586 -14.82 5.88 -6.32
N GLY A 587 -16.16 5.73 -6.18
CA GLY A 587 -17.14 6.39 -7.00
C GLY A 587 -16.87 6.23 -8.49
N GLY A 588 -16.71 7.33 -9.21
CA GLY A 588 -16.43 7.32 -10.65
C GLY A 588 -15.20 6.51 -11.07
N GLY A 589 -14.18 6.38 -10.19
CA GLY A 589 -13.03 5.49 -10.44
C GLY A 589 -13.41 4.02 -10.33
N CYS A 590 -14.32 3.68 -9.42
CA CYS A 590 -14.94 2.36 -9.32
C CYS A 590 -15.82 2.11 -10.54
N GLU A 591 -16.70 3.05 -10.90
CA GLU A 591 -17.59 2.96 -12.07
C GLU A 591 -16.81 2.70 -13.36
N MET A 592 -15.71 3.40 -13.58
CA MET A 592 -14.82 3.15 -14.72
C MET A 592 -14.26 1.72 -14.74
N SER A 593 -13.85 1.21 -13.58
CA SER A 593 -13.35 -0.17 -13.46
C SER A 593 -14.46 -1.20 -13.77
N LEU A 594 -15.70 -0.93 -13.35
CA LEU A 594 -16.84 -1.79 -13.63
C LEU A 594 -17.14 -1.91 -15.14
N HIS A 595 -16.82 -0.89 -15.94
CA HIS A 595 -17.11 -0.84 -17.38
C HIS A 595 -15.94 -1.33 -18.26
N ALA A 596 -14.79 -1.65 -17.69
CA ALA A 596 -13.64 -2.17 -18.45
C ALA A 596 -13.88 -3.57 -19.01
N ASP A 597 -13.20 -3.90 -20.12
CA ASP A 597 -13.14 -5.27 -20.60
C ASP A 597 -12.47 -6.20 -19.59
N LYS A 598 -11.43 -5.71 -18.94
CA LYS A 598 -10.71 -6.42 -17.88
C LYS A 598 -10.16 -5.45 -16.84
N VAL A 599 -10.25 -5.83 -15.57
CA VAL A 599 -9.58 -5.15 -14.48
C VAL A 599 -8.33 -5.93 -14.07
N VAL A 600 -7.21 -5.22 -14.00
CA VAL A 600 -5.94 -5.71 -13.46
C VAL A 600 -5.67 -4.94 -12.18
N ALA A 601 -6.32 -5.35 -11.08
CA ALA A 601 -6.24 -4.65 -9.81
C ALA A 601 -4.98 -4.99 -9.02
N ALA A 602 -4.40 -4.03 -8.31
CA ALA A 602 -3.41 -4.34 -7.29
C ALA A 602 -4.06 -5.05 -6.09
N ALA A 603 -3.32 -5.91 -5.37
CA ALA A 603 -3.84 -6.54 -4.16
C ALA A 603 -4.30 -5.51 -3.11
N GLU A 604 -3.57 -4.41 -2.97
CA GLU A 604 -3.98 -3.25 -2.16
C GLU A 604 -4.85 -2.30 -3.00
N THR A 605 -6.05 -2.74 -3.35
CA THR A 605 -7.11 -1.92 -3.96
C THR A 605 -8.29 -1.83 -3.01
N TYR A 606 -8.64 -0.63 -2.62
CA TYR A 606 -9.77 -0.30 -1.77
C TYR A 606 -10.88 0.26 -2.67
N MET A 607 -11.80 -0.58 -3.08
CA MET A 607 -12.76 -0.29 -4.14
C MET A 607 -14.18 -0.18 -3.59
N GLY A 608 -14.94 0.82 -4.02
CA GLY A 608 -16.31 1.00 -3.56
C GLY A 608 -17.07 2.11 -4.27
N LEU A 609 -18.39 1.93 -4.35
CA LEU A 609 -19.36 2.94 -4.74
C LEU A 609 -19.79 3.69 -3.47
N VAL A 610 -19.20 4.85 -3.20
CA VAL A 610 -19.26 5.54 -1.90
C VAL A 610 -20.11 6.82 -1.91
N GLU A 611 -20.91 7.01 -2.94
CA GLU A 611 -21.70 8.19 -3.24
C GLU A 611 -22.70 8.55 -2.13
N PHE A 612 -23.21 7.56 -1.38
CA PHE A 612 -24.05 7.78 -0.20
C PHE A 612 -23.38 8.68 0.85
N GLY A 613 -22.07 8.62 0.94
CA GLY A 613 -21.28 9.47 1.85
C GLY A 613 -21.39 10.97 1.53
N VAL A 614 -21.73 11.33 0.31
CA VAL A 614 -21.94 12.70 -0.17
C VAL A 614 -23.40 13.01 -0.53
N GLY A 615 -24.33 12.12 -0.21
CA GLY A 615 -25.78 12.37 -0.30
C GLY A 615 -26.41 12.03 -1.66
N VAL A 616 -25.71 11.31 -2.54
CA VAL A 616 -26.22 10.88 -3.85
C VAL A 616 -26.04 9.36 -4.02
N LEU A 617 -26.56 8.81 -5.09
CA LEU A 617 -26.29 7.45 -5.55
C LEU A 617 -25.22 7.44 -6.66
N PRO A 618 -24.63 6.29 -7.06
CA PRO A 618 -23.74 6.21 -8.21
C PRO A 618 -24.46 6.68 -9.48
N GLY A 619 -23.90 7.68 -10.15
CA GLY A 619 -24.54 8.35 -11.29
C GLY A 619 -23.80 8.19 -12.62
N GLY A 620 -22.61 7.60 -12.62
CA GLY A 620 -21.81 7.33 -13.83
C GLY A 620 -22.00 5.93 -14.40
N GLY A 621 -23.13 5.27 -14.09
CA GLY A 621 -23.45 3.92 -14.53
C GLY A 621 -23.24 2.86 -13.45
N GLY A 622 -22.83 3.23 -12.23
CA GLY A 622 -22.55 2.28 -11.15
C GLY A 622 -23.78 1.54 -10.66
N SER A 623 -24.90 2.24 -10.46
CA SER A 623 -26.18 1.62 -10.05
C SER A 623 -26.71 0.69 -11.15
N LYS A 624 -26.66 1.14 -12.41
CA LYS A 624 -27.00 0.35 -13.60
C LYS A 624 -26.14 -0.91 -13.68
N GLU A 625 -24.82 -0.75 -13.50
CA GLU A 625 -23.90 -1.88 -13.62
C GLU A 625 -24.11 -2.95 -12.55
N MET A 626 -24.38 -2.54 -11.31
CA MET A 626 -24.67 -3.49 -10.24
C MET A 626 -26.02 -4.21 -10.46
N ALA A 627 -27.03 -3.53 -11.02
CA ALA A 627 -28.28 -4.17 -11.43
C ALA A 627 -28.05 -5.17 -12.58
N LEU A 628 -27.27 -4.81 -13.58
CA LEU A 628 -26.89 -5.69 -14.69
C LEU A 628 -26.14 -6.94 -14.21
N ARG A 629 -25.14 -6.77 -13.34
CA ARG A 629 -24.38 -7.89 -12.75
C ARG A 629 -25.26 -8.81 -11.91
N ALA A 630 -26.22 -8.26 -11.17
CA ALA A 630 -27.22 -9.07 -10.47
C ALA A 630 -28.07 -9.87 -11.46
N SER A 631 -28.56 -9.23 -12.52
CA SER A 631 -29.34 -9.88 -13.58
C SER A 631 -28.58 -11.05 -14.24
N ASP A 632 -27.27 -10.90 -14.50
CA ASP A 632 -26.42 -11.94 -15.10
C ASP A 632 -26.25 -13.16 -14.18
N LEU A 633 -26.48 -13.00 -12.87
CA LEU A 633 -26.42 -14.10 -11.90
C LEU A 633 -27.77 -14.77 -11.64
N PHE A 634 -28.90 -14.25 -12.18
CA PHE A 634 -30.19 -14.85 -12.00
C PHE A 634 -30.25 -16.20 -12.70
N ARG A 635 -30.45 -17.26 -11.93
CA ARG A 635 -30.58 -18.62 -12.44
C ARG A 635 -31.97 -19.15 -12.23
N LYS A 636 -32.38 -20.08 -13.08
CA LYS A 636 -33.66 -20.79 -12.90
C LYS A 636 -33.66 -21.48 -11.54
N ASN A 637 -34.69 -21.23 -10.74
CA ASN A 637 -34.91 -21.72 -9.38
C ASN A 637 -34.12 -21.02 -8.27
N ASP A 638 -33.39 -19.94 -8.55
CA ASP A 638 -32.80 -19.08 -7.51
C ASP A 638 -33.81 -18.03 -7.02
N VAL A 639 -33.56 -17.50 -5.82
CA VAL A 639 -34.33 -16.35 -5.30
C VAL A 639 -33.64 -15.07 -5.82
N GLU A 640 -34.04 -14.63 -7.01
CA GLU A 640 -33.42 -13.47 -7.71
C GLU A 640 -33.36 -12.20 -6.85
N LEU A 641 -34.39 -12.00 -6.00
CA LEU A 641 -34.45 -10.86 -5.09
C LEU A 641 -33.25 -10.85 -4.10
N ASN A 642 -32.85 -12.00 -3.58
CA ASN A 642 -31.72 -12.09 -2.65
C ASN A 642 -30.41 -11.69 -3.34
N VAL A 643 -30.22 -12.10 -4.59
CA VAL A 643 -29.04 -11.70 -5.40
C VAL A 643 -29.05 -10.19 -5.59
N LEU A 644 -30.16 -9.61 -6.01
CA LEU A 644 -30.27 -8.15 -6.20
C LEU A 644 -30.06 -7.39 -4.90
N GLN A 645 -30.53 -7.92 -3.76
CA GLN A 645 -30.38 -7.33 -2.44
C GLN A 645 -28.90 -7.25 -2.01
N GLU A 646 -28.08 -8.26 -2.30
CA GLU A 646 -26.63 -8.22 -1.98
C GLU A 646 -25.95 -7.06 -2.71
N TYR A 647 -26.23 -6.87 -3.99
CA TYR A 647 -25.71 -5.78 -4.80
C TYR A 647 -26.24 -4.40 -4.35
N PHE A 648 -27.53 -4.33 -4.03
CA PHE A 648 -28.14 -3.13 -3.44
C PHE A 648 -27.44 -2.73 -2.13
N LEU A 649 -27.26 -3.68 -1.20
CA LEU A 649 -26.60 -3.42 0.08
C LEU A 649 -25.11 -3.03 -0.07
N THR A 650 -24.44 -3.49 -1.12
CA THR A 650 -23.07 -3.07 -1.41
C THR A 650 -22.99 -1.56 -1.64
N ILE A 651 -23.96 -0.99 -2.40
CA ILE A 651 -24.03 0.46 -2.65
C ILE A 651 -24.62 1.19 -1.43
N ALA A 652 -25.78 0.77 -0.93
CA ALA A 652 -26.53 1.46 0.13
C ALA A 652 -25.73 1.60 1.43
N MET A 653 -24.87 0.64 1.73
CA MET A 653 -23.96 0.68 2.88
C MET A 653 -22.60 1.32 2.56
N ALA A 654 -22.42 1.83 1.33
CA ALA A 654 -21.14 2.36 0.85
C ALA A 654 -19.96 1.45 1.19
N LYS A 655 -20.13 0.14 0.93
CA LYS A 655 -19.08 -0.85 1.26
C LYS A 655 -17.83 -0.59 0.45
N VAL A 656 -16.70 -0.56 1.15
CA VAL A 656 -15.37 -0.48 0.54
C VAL A 656 -14.64 -1.77 0.82
N SER A 657 -14.13 -2.43 -0.23
CA SER A 657 -13.29 -3.61 -0.08
C SER A 657 -11.97 -3.25 0.62
N THR A 658 -11.50 -4.10 1.52
CA THR A 658 -10.22 -3.92 2.24
C THR A 658 -9.03 -4.51 1.49
N SER A 659 -9.28 -5.04 0.30
CA SER A 659 -8.30 -5.55 -0.67
C SER A 659 -8.94 -5.77 -2.04
N GLY A 660 -8.13 -5.93 -3.07
CA GLY A 660 -8.61 -6.36 -4.39
C GLY A 660 -9.29 -7.74 -4.36
N TYR A 661 -8.86 -8.63 -3.46
CA TYR A 661 -9.50 -9.96 -3.33
C TYR A 661 -10.89 -9.88 -2.73
N GLU A 662 -11.13 -9.01 -1.76
CA GLU A 662 -12.46 -8.81 -1.18
C GLU A 662 -13.43 -8.12 -2.17
N ALA A 663 -12.91 -7.39 -3.15
CA ALA A 663 -13.74 -6.79 -4.20
C ALA A 663 -14.49 -7.83 -5.06
N PHE A 664 -14.00 -9.07 -5.13
CA PHE A 664 -14.74 -10.18 -5.72
C PHE A 664 -15.95 -10.59 -4.86
N ASP A 665 -15.79 -10.59 -3.54
CA ASP A 665 -16.88 -10.95 -2.61
C ASP A 665 -18.02 -9.91 -2.61
N THR A 666 -17.71 -8.66 -2.98
CA THR A 666 -18.70 -7.56 -3.08
C THR A 666 -19.29 -7.39 -4.49
N GLY A 667 -18.89 -8.22 -5.45
CA GLY A 667 -19.33 -8.15 -6.84
C GLY A 667 -18.74 -6.99 -7.65
N LEU A 668 -17.80 -6.21 -7.08
CA LEU A 668 -17.10 -5.12 -7.78
C LEU A 668 -16.06 -5.63 -8.77
N LEU A 669 -15.47 -6.81 -8.52
CA LEU A 669 -14.67 -7.57 -9.48
C LEU A 669 -15.35 -8.88 -9.82
N GLN A 670 -15.07 -9.42 -11.01
CA GLN A 670 -15.71 -10.63 -11.54
C GLN A 670 -14.70 -11.76 -11.69
N HIS A 671 -15.00 -12.91 -11.05
CA HIS A 671 -14.21 -14.13 -11.21
C HIS A 671 -14.15 -14.58 -12.66
N GLY A 672 -12.99 -15.05 -13.11
CA GLY A 672 -12.77 -15.49 -14.50
C GLY A 672 -12.51 -14.36 -15.51
N LYS A 673 -12.89 -13.13 -15.19
CA LYS A 673 -12.63 -11.92 -16.00
C LYS A 673 -11.47 -11.10 -15.46
N ASP A 674 -11.55 -10.71 -14.20
CA ASP A 674 -10.62 -9.77 -13.56
C ASP A 674 -9.50 -10.51 -12.81
N ILE A 675 -8.36 -9.86 -12.62
CA ILE A 675 -7.20 -10.46 -11.95
C ILE A 675 -6.60 -9.52 -10.91
N ILE A 676 -5.86 -10.12 -9.96
CA ILE A 676 -5.10 -9.39 -8.96
C ILE A 676 -3.60 -9.53 -9.23
N VAL A 677 -2.90 -8.40 -9.18
CA VAL A 677 -1.44 -8.33 -9.21
C VAL A 677 -0.97 -7.96 -7.79
N VAL A 678 -0.20 -8.85 -7.16
CA VAL A 678 0.23 -8.63 -5.77
C VAL A 678 1.23 -7.47 -5.69
N ASN A 679 2.18 -7.42 -6.63
CA ASN A 679 3.13 -6.30 -6.73
C ASN A 679 2.57 -5.16 -7.58
N LYS A 680 2.14 -4.07 -6.92
CA LYS A 680 1.63 -2.87 -7.60
C LYS A 680 2.60 -2.33 -8.67
N ASP A 681 3.90 -2.42 -8.44
CA ASP A 681 4.89 -1.83 -9.35
C ASP A 681 4.96 -2.57 -10.71
N ARG A 682 4.45 -3.82 -10.76
CA ARG A 682 4.28 -4.61 -11.99
C ARG A 682 2.96 -4.37 -12.70
N GLN A 683 2.02 -3.67 -12.07
CA GLN A 683 0.62 -3.60 -12.50
C GLN A 683 0.43 -3.06 -13.92
N ILE A 684 1.09 -1.96 -14.28
CA ILE A 684 0.98 -1.37 -15.63
C ILE A 684 1.53 -2.33 -16.70
N ALA A 685 2.64 -3.00 -16.42
CA ALA A 685 3.20 -4.00 -17.36
C ALA A 685 2.26 -5.21 -17.52
N GLU A 686 1.64 -5.68 -16.43
CA GLU A 686 0.66 -6.78 -16.50
C GLU A 686 -0.64 -6.31 -17.21
N ALA A 687 -1.11 -5.09 -16.98
CA ALA A 687 -2.26 -4.54 -17.69
C ALA A 687 -1.99 -4.43 -19.19
N LYS A 688 -0.79 -3.96 -19.60
CA LYS A 688 -0.36 -3.94 -21.00
C LYS A 688 -0.38 -5.34 -21.63
N LYS A 689 0.15 -6.36 -20.94
CA LYS A 689 0.15 -7.75 -21.45
C LYS A 689 -1.27 -8.26 -21.70
N HIS A 690 -2.20 -7.95 -20.80
CA HIS A 690 -3.58 -8.38 -20.96
C HIS A 690 -4.30 -7.64 -22.10
N ALA A 691 -4.06 -6.33 -22.26
CA ALA A 691 -4.59 -5.58 -23.40
C ALA A 691 -4.05 -6.15 -24.73
N LEU A 692 -2.75 -6.41 -24.80
CA LEU A 692 -2.10 -6.99 -25.96
C LEU A 692 -2.64 -8.40 -26.27
N LEU A 693 -2.75 -9.27 -25.25
CA LEU A 693 -3.28 -10.62 -25.41
C LEU A 693 -4.71 -10.62 -25.96
N MET A 694 -5.56 -9.72 -25.49
CA MET A 694 -6.93 -9.59 -26.00
C MET A 694 -6.95 -9.10 -27.45
N ALA A 695 -6.10 -8.12 -27.80
CA ALA A 695 -5.99 -7.62 -29.15
C ALA A 695 -5.50 -8.71 -30.13
N GLU A 696 -4.43 -9.43 -29.79
CA GLU A 696 -3.85 -10.52 -30.58
C GLU A 696 -4.80 -11.74 -30.73
N ALA A 697 -5.66 -11.97 -29.69
CA ALA A 697 -6.69 -13.00 -29.76
C ALA A 697 -7.87 -12.64 -30.67
N GLY A 698 -7.86 -11.48 -31.31
CA GLY A 698 -8.94 -11.02 -32.18
C GLY A 698 -10.11 -10.43 -31.44
N TYR A 699 -9.84 -9.48 -30.51
CA TYR A 699 -10.88 -8.76 -29.76
C TYR A 699 -11.98 -8.22 -30.67
N THR A 700 -13.22 -8.38 -30.25
CA THR A 700 -14.40 -7.86 -30.95
C THR A 700 -15.21 -6.99 -30.00
N GLN A 701 -15.70 -5.87 -30.51
CA GLN A 701 -16.56 -4.95 -29.77
C GLN A 701 -17.77 -5.67 -29.18
N PRO A 702 -18.07 -5.52 -27.88
CA PRO A 702 -19.27 -6.09 -27.29
C PRO A 702 -20.56 -5.50 -27.87
N ILE A 703 -21.65 -6.27 -27.84
CA ILE A 703 -22.97 -5.82 -28.25
C ILE A 703 -23.65 -5.12 -27.06
N ARG A 704 -24.31 -3.97 -27.33
CA ARG A 704 -25.11 -3.26 -26.33
C ARG A 704 -26.23 -4.15 -25.79
N ARG A 705 -26.35 -4.18 -24.46
CA ARG A 705 -27.31 -5.03 -23.76
C ARG A 705 -28.71 -4.41 -23.78
N THR A 706 -29.69 -5.21 -24.13
CA THR A 706 -31.15 -4.88 -24.10
C THR A 706 -31.94 -5.92 -23.30
N ASP A 707 -31.26 -6.81 -22.62
CA ASP A 707 -31.77 -8.03 -21.98
C ASP A 707 -31.49 -8.05 -20.47
N VAL A 708 -31.33 -6.86 -19.84
CA VAL A 708 -31.12 -6.76 -18.39
C VAL A 708 -32.46 -7.01 -17.69
N LYS A 709 -32.56 -8.12 -16.94
CA LYS A 709 -33.73 -8.44 -16.18
C LYS A 709 -33.81 -7.60 -14.90
N VAL A 710 -34.84 -6.80 -14.79
CA VAL A 710 -35.21 -6.05 -13.59
C VAL A 710 -36.46 -6.62 -12.95
N LEU A 711 -36.62 -6.53 -11.64
CA LEU A 711 -37.65 -7.23 -10.90
C LEU A 711 -38.93 -6.39 -10.64
N GLY A 712 -38.93 -5.10 -11.02
CA GLY A 712 -40.06 -4.19 -10.94
C GLY A 712 -40.60 -3.93 -9.54
N LYS A 713 -41.88 -3.66 -9.41
CA LYS A 713 -42.54 -3.27 -8.14
C LYS A 713 -42.35 -4.28 -7.01
N GLN A 714 -42.23 -5.57 -7.31
CA GLN A 714 -41.99 -6.58 -6.28
C GLN A 714 -40.69 -6.34 -5.52
N ALA A 715 -39.61 -6.13 -6.22
CA ALA A 715 -38.30 -5.80 -5.59
C ALA A 715 -38.32 -4.41 -4.96
N LEU A 716 -38.88 -3.42 -5.67
CA LEU A 716 -38.99 -2.05 -5.14
C LEU A 716 -39.74 -2.03 -3.80
N GLY A 717 -40.88 -2.67 -3.69
CA GLY A 717 -41.68 -2.73 -2.46
C GLY A 717 -40.93 -3.37 -1.30
N MET A 718 -40.17 -4.46 -1.55
CA MET A 718 -39.34 -5.11 -0.54
C MET A 718 -38.21 -4.19 -0.03
N PHE A 719 -37.55 -3.47 -0.92
CA PHE A 719 -36.47 -2.51 -0.53
C PHE A 719 -37.06 -1.33 0.26
N LEU A 720 -38.22 -0.79 -0.14
CA LEU A 720 -38.88 0.30 0.59
C LEU A 720 -39.24 -0.10 2.02
N VAL A 721 -39.80 -1.30 2.20
CA VAL A 721 -40.10 -1.85 3.53
C VAL A 721 -38.79 -2.01 4.35
N GLY A 722 -37.74 -2.52 3.73
CA GLY A 722 -36.41 -2.67 4.38
C GLY A 722 -35.83 -1.33 4.84
N THR A 723 -35.90 -0.29 4.01
CA THR A 723 -35.41 1.04 4.35
C THR A 723 -36.26 1.72 5.42
N ASP A 724 -37.59 1.51 5.41
CA ASP A 724 -38.52 1.97 6.46
C ASP A 724 -38.18 1.36 7.81
N GLN A 725 -37.91 0.05 7.86
CA GLN A 725 -37.52 -0.63 9.09
C GLN A 725 -36.16 -0.13 9.62
N MET A 726 -35.19 0.10 8.75
CA MET A 726 -33.86 0.62 9.13
C MET A 726 -33.94 2.04 9.66
N GLU A 727 -34.79 2.90 9.08
CA GLU A 727 -35.01 4.27 9.54
C GLU A 727 -35.79 4.28 10.87
N ALA A 728 -36.86 3.51 11.00
CA ALA A 728 -37.61 3.35 12.24
C ALA A 728 -36.75 2.82 13.39
N GLY A 729 -35.84 1.90 13.10
CA GLY A 729 -34.80 1.38 14.02
C GLY A 729 -33.64 2.33 14.29
N LYS A 730 -33.61 3.51 13.64
CA LYS A 730 -32.53 4.51 13.73
C LYS A 730 -31.15 3.99 13.33
N TYR A 731 -31.09 3.01 12.44
CA TYR A 731 -29.84 2.53 11.82
C TYR A 731 -29.37 3.46 10.70
N ILE A 732 -30.32 4.14 10.03
CA ILE A 732 -30.08 5.12 8.98
C ILE A 732 -30.85 6.41 9.25
N SER A 733 -30.37 7.54 8.69
CA SER A 733 -31.10 8.81 8.76
C SER A 733 -32.26 8.83 7.75
N GLU A 734 -33.19 9.78 7.92
CA GLU A 734 -34.29 10.03 6.95
C GLU A 734 -33.72 10.32 5.55
N HIS A 735 -32.58 11.04 5.47
CA HIS A 735 -31.94 11.33 4.20
C HIS A 735 -31.24 10.11 3.60
N ASP A 736 -30.62 9.25 4.41
CA ASP A 736 -30.09 7.96 3.94
C ASP A 736 -31.21 7.08 3.36
N LYS A 737 -32.39 7.03 4.00
CA LYS A 737 -33.58 6.35 3.48
C LYS A 737 -33.97 6.90 2.12
N LYS A 738 -34.01 8.24 1.95
CA LYS A 738 -34.40 8.87 0.69
C LYS A 738 -33.44 8.46 -0.44
N ILE A 739 -32.14 8.46 -0.18
CA ILE A 739 -31.12 8.03 -1.16
C ILE A 739 -31.30 6.54 -1.48
N ALA A 740 -31.48 5.69 -0.44
CA ALA A 740 -31.67 4.26 -0.60
C ALA A 740 -32.94 3.92 -1.42
N ASN A 741 -34.03 4.67 -1.22
CA ASN A 741 -35.28 4.52 -1.98
C ASN A 741 -35.06 4.89 -3.46
N LYS A 742 -34.29 5.94 -3.76
CA LYS A 742 -33.92 6.28 -5.15
C LYS A 742 -33.02 5.20 -5.77
N LEU A 743 -32.07 4.65 -5.02
CA LEU A 743 -31.26 3.53 -5.49
C LEU A 743 -32.10 2.28 -5.76
N ALA A 744 -33.05 1.96 -4.85
CA ALA A 744 -34.01 0.85 -5.02
C ALA A 744 -34.84 1.01 -6.29
N TYR A 745 -35.32 2.23 -6.56
CA TYR A 745 -36.03 2.58 -7.79
C TYR A 745 -35.19 2.24 -9.03
N VAL A 746 -33.93 2.67 -9.08
CA VAL A 746 -33.05 2.39 -10.22
C VAL A 746 -32.79 0.89 -10.38
N MET A 747 -32.38 0.20 -9.31
CA MET A 747 -31.98 -1.20 -9.38
C MET A 747 -33.14 -2.16 -9.61
N ALA A 748 -34.36 -1.78 -9.20
CA ALA A 748 -35.59 -2.53 -9.50
C ALA A 748 -36.09 -2.30 -10.94
N GLY A 749 -35.54 -1.33 -11.69
CA GLY A 749 -35.97 -0.97 -13.03
C GLY A 749 -37.10 0.05 -13.07
N GLY A 750 -37.20 0.91 -12.05
CA GLY A 750 -38.25 1.93 -11.97
C GLY A 750 -39.59 1.39 -11.47
N ASP A 751 -40.68 2.02 -11.90
CA ASP A 751 -42.07 1.69 -11.48
C ASP A 751 -42.74 0.69 -12.45
N LEU A 752 -42.02 -0.35 -12.86
CA LEU A 752 -42.55 -1.42 -13.72
C LEU A 752 -43.41 -2.39 -12.89
N SER A 753 -44.56 -2.78 -13.42
CA SER A 753 -45.54 -3.62 -12.71
C SER A 753 -45.06 -5.04 -12.43
N GLU A 754 -44.19 -5.57 -13.28
CA GLU A 754 -43.64 -6.93 -13.18
C GLU A 754 -42.20 -7.00 -13.64
N ALA A 755 -41.55 -8.14 -13.44
CA ALA A 755 -40.17 -8.38 -13.90
C ALA A 755 -40.11 -8.27 -15.44
N THR A 756 -39.21 -7.46 -15.94
CA THR A 756 -39.13 -7.05 -17.35
C THR A 756 -37.68 -7.03 -17.82
N LEU A 757 -37.45 -7.27 -19.10
CA LEU A 757 -36.15 -7.05 -19.75
C LEU A 757 -36.06 -5.59 -20.21
N VAL A 758 -35.02 -4.91 -19.81
CA VAL A 758 -34.75 -3.50 -20.19
C VAL A 758 -33.37 -3.32 -20.79
N SER A 759 -33.15 -2.21 -21.48
CA SER A 759 -31.81 -1.85 -21.99
C SER A 759 -30.96 -1.19 -20.91
N GLU A 760 -29.63 -1.24 -21.08
CA GLU A 760 -28.72 -0.45 -20.25
C GLU A 760 -29.03 1.03 -20.31
N GLN A 761 -29.42 1.55 -21.48
CA GLN A 761 -29.72 2.98 -21.66
C GLN A 761 -30.93 3.38 -20.79
N TYR A 762 -31.95 2.54 -20.71
CA TYR A 762 -33.11 2.77 -19.83
C TYR A 762 -32.66 2.92 -18.37
N LEU A 763 -31.79 2.01 -17.89
CA LEU A 763 -31.29 2.06 -16.53
C LEU A 763 -30.41 3.28 -16.29
N LEU A 764 -29.58 3.70 -17.26
CA LEU A 764 -28.78 4.92 -17.18
C LEU A 764 -29.67 6.19 -17.10
N ASP A 765 -30.76 6.22 -17.82
CA ASP A 765 -31.70 7.37 -17.83
C ASP A 765 -32.37 7.53 -16.46
N ILE A 766 -32.89 6.43 -15.87
CA ILE A 766 -33.53 6.49 -14.53
C ILE A 766 -32.46 6.68 -13.42
N GLU A 767 -31.23 6.21 -13.59
CA GLU A 767 -30.11 6.51 -12.67
C GLU A 767 -29.81 8.01 -12.66
N ARG A 768 -29.70 8.63 -13.83
CA ARG A 768 -29.45 10.08 -13.96
C ARG A 768 -30.57 10.92 -13.38
N GLU A 769 -31.82 10.54 -13.64
CA GLU A 769 -32.99 11.20 -13.05
C GLU A 769 -32.97 11.13 -11.51
N ALA A 770 -32.69 9.96 -10.95
CA ALA A 770 -32.60 9.75 -9.52
C ALA A 770 -31.44 10.58 -8.91
N PHE A 771 -30.27 10.60 -9.55
CA PHE A 771 -29.12 11.40 -9.12
C PHE A 771 -29.44 12.91 -9.09
N LEU A 772 -30.00 13.44 -10.18
CA LEU A 772 -30.41 14.85 -10.28
C LEU A 772 -31.40 15.23 -9.20
N SER A 773 -32.42 14.37 -8.95
CA SER A 773 -33.41 14.61 -7.90
C SER A 773 -32.79 14.73 -6.50
N LEU A 774 -31.67 14.02 -6.23
CA LEU A 774 -30.95 14.12 -4.97
C LEU A 774 -30.09 15.39 -4.87
N CYS A 775 -29.59 15.91 -6.00
CA CYS A 775 -28.82 17.15 -6.04
C CYS A 775 -29.66 18.40 -5.69
N THR A 776 -31.01 18.32 -5.78
CA THR A 776 -31.92 19.40 -5.34
C THR A 776 -32.12 19.42 -3.82
N GLU A 777 -31.67 18.39 -3.11
CA GLU A 777 -31.89 18.23 -1.67
C GLU A 777 -30.86 19.03 -0.86
N ARG A 778 -31.35 19.87 0.05
CA ARG A 778 -30.47 20.65 0.95
C ARG A 778 -29.51 19.76 1.76
N LYS A 779 -29.98 18.62 2.27
CA LYS A 779 -29.14 17.69 3.06
C LYS A 779 -28.02 17.08 2.21
N THR A 780 -28.22 16.85 0.93
CA THR A 780 -27.17 16.46 -0.03
C THR A 780 -26.12 17.53 -0.16
N LEU A 781 -26.50 18.80 -0.36
CA LEU A 781 -25.56 19.91 -0.44
C LEU A 781 -24.74 20.07 0.83
N GLU A 782 -25.38 19.92 2.01
CA GLU A 782 -24.69 19.93 3.30
C GLU A 782 -23.64 18.79 3.41
N ARG A 783 -23.94 17.59 2.93
CA ARG A 783 -22.98 16.46 2.89
C ARG A 783 -21.80 16.72 1.98
N ILE A 784 -22.04 17.22 0.77
CA ILE A 784 -20.96 17.56 -0.17
C ILE A 784 -20.07 18.66 0.42
N GLN A 785 -20.66 19.75 0.94
CA GLN A 785 -19.91 20.83 1.58
C GLN A 785 -19.07 20.35 2.76
N TYR A 786 -19.63 19.49 3.60
CA TYR A 786 -18.91 18.90 4.74
C TYR A 786 -17.74 18.04 4.27
N MET A 787 -17.93 17.21 3.24
CA MET A 787 -16.85 16.42 2.63
C MET A 787 -15.74 17.30 2.10
N LEU A 788 -16.07 18.37 1.35
CA LEU A 788 -15.09 19.31 0.80
C LEU A 788 -14.29 20.05 1.89
N THR A 789 -14.95 20.37 3.03
CA THR A 789 -14.32 21.18 4.09
C THR A 789 -13.63 20.33 5.17
N LYS A 790 -14.16 19.16 5.49
CA LYS A 790 -13.69 18.31 6.59
C LYS A 790 -13.02 17.00 6.13
N GLY A 791 -13.19 16.61 4.86
CA GLY A 791 -12.68 15.35 4.32
C GLY A 791 -13.31 14.10 4.96
N LYS A 792 -14.54 14.22 5.47
CA LYS A 792 -15.29 13.15 6.14
C LYS A 792 -16.76 13.16 5.73
N PRO A 793 -17.43 12.00 5.67
CA PRO A 793 -18.86 11.98 5.40
C PRO A 793 -19.66 12.56 6.58
N LEU A 794 -20.73 13.30 6.24
CA LEU A 794 -21.75 13.76 7.19
C LEU A 794 -22.94 12.80 7.15
N ARG A 795 -23.50 12.49 8.30
CA ARG A 795 -24.79 11.77 8.44
C ARG A 795 -25.80 12.73 9.07
N ASN A 796 -26.72 13.26 8.25
CA ASN A 796 -27.73 14.27 8.63
C ASN A 796 -29.17 13.80 8.37
#